data_aba4a1d1f0e14f32ed26d64c97cfd56d
#
_entry.id   aba4a1d1f0e14f32ed26d64c97cfd56d
#
_cell.length_a   1.000
_cell.length_b   1.000
_cell.length_c   1.000
_cell.angle_alpha   90.00
_cell.angle_beta   90.00
_cell.angle_gamma   90.00
#
_symmetry.space_group_name_H-M   'P 1'
#
loop_
_entity.id
_entity.type
_entity.pdbx_description
1 polymer ?
#
loop_
_entity_poly.entity_id
_entity_poly.type
_entity_poly.pdbx_seq_one_letter_code
_entity_poly.pdbx_strand_id
1 'polypeptide(L)'
;MDELLQKLKKNFSEAEFQELKAAYDFSAAAHEGQKRQTGEPYFIHPCAVVNILVDLGFDDVSTLVAAFLHDVLEDTPVTSDELEQKFGKEVLELVEGVTKLDKIKFVSAEDEQAENLRKMFFAMAKDYRVIIIKLADRLHNMRTLDALKPEKQIKIATQSLKIYAPLAGRLGLSFVKCELEDLAMRYLYPDDYYELVEFIKTKSKERQQFIEKICDELKAKLQELGIEGEVNGRQKHLYGIYKKMLKQGKNIEQIYDISAVRVIVNEVQDCYTVLGAIHTMWMPLPGRFKDYIAMPKPNGYQSLHTTVITKFKETFEIQIRTYEMHRIAEYGIAAHWKYKEGKTGATKIDDQINWLREVMDTQRESSDSHEFLENIEGNVFTDEVYVFTPKGKVLNLPVGSTTVDFAYAIHSAVGNKCIGAKVNGKIVPLNTVLNTGDIVEILTTNSGKGPSRDWIKFVKTASARTKIRQYFKKEMKEENIKRGKDMLEREAKRRGYNLSELLGTAGLNYIMNRYTLSSIDDLYASVGFGGFTTNQIIVKLIDYFKRDLLSKNPVAEIKTTSTTGKSSSGNGVLIRGYDDFLVRLSHCCNPVPGDKIVGYVSRGRGVSVHCVDCPNVKNMEPERLIEAKWDDVISQNFLASLKIYCENKGGILAAVTTIISNMKISITGAFARSDNDTGTAEITVMLEVKSTDQVEDVIKKLKTLPEVIDVHR
;
A
#
# COMPACT_ATOMS: atom_id res chain seq x y z
N MET A 1 -31.19 -9.80 13.75
CA MET A 1 -30.34 -10.69 14.59
C MET A 1 -30.88 -12.11 14.59
N ASP A 2 -32.16 -12.31 14.89
CA ASP A 2 -32.79 -13.64 14.85
C ASP A 2 -32.73 -14.32 13.47
N GLU A 3 -32.85 -13.51 12.41
CA GLU A 3 -32.74 -13.99 11.02
C GLU A 3 -31.36 -14.57 10.70
N LEU A 4 -30.28 -13.93 11.18
CA LEU A 4 -28.91 -14.43 11.01
C LEU A 4 -28.74 -15.77 11.73
N LEU A 5 -29.19 -15.88 12.99
CA LEU A 5 -29.10 -17.12 13.75
C LEU A 5 -29.91 -18.26 13.11
N GLN A 6 -31.10 -17.96 12.58
CA GLN A 6 -31.89 -18.96 11.82
C GLN A 6 -31.17 -19.40 10.55
N LYS A 7 -30.55 -18.48 9.84
CA LYS A 7 -29.76 -18.76 8.64
C LYS A 7 -28.53 -19.63 8.95
N LEU A 8 -27.80 -19.32 10.04
CA LEU A 8 -26.68 -20.13 10.51
C LEU A 8 -27.15 -21.55 10.91
N LYS A 9 -28.22 -21.64 11.68
CA LYS A 9 -28.79 -22.94 12.08
C LYS A 9 -29.22 -23.81 10.91
N LYS A 10 -29.65 -23.20 9.80
CA LYS A 10 -30.04 -23.94 8.57
C LYS A 10 -28.85 -24.44 7.77
N ASN A 11 -27.73 -23.69 7.79
CA ASN A 11 -26.59 -23.95 6.91
C ASN A 11 -25.47 -24.77 7.54
N PHE A 12 -25.43 -24.88 8.87
CA PHE A 12 -24.35 -25.53 9.63
C PHE A 12 -24.91 -26.69 10.47
N SER A 13 -24.04 -27.64 10.80
CA SER A 13 -24.36 -28.72 11.75
C SER A 13 -24.63 -28.16 13.15
N GLU A 14 -25.30 -28.93 14.02
CA GLU A 14 -25.61 -28.48 15.38
C GLU A 14 -24.35 -28.13 16.19
N ALA A 15 -23.24 -28.89 16.03
CA ALA A 15 -21.98 -28.61 16.71
C ALA A 15 -21.34 -27.29 16.23
N GLU A 16 -21.27 -27.07 14.93
CA GLU A 16 -20.75 -25.85 14.30
C GLU A 16 -21.62 -24.64 14.67
N PHE A 17 -22.96 -24.83 14.70
CA PHE A 17 -23.88 -23.77 15.12
C PHE A 17 -23.68 -23.37 16.57
N GLN A 18 -23.38 -24.30 17.49
CA GLN A 18 -23.11 -23.96 18.89
C GLN A 18 -21.82 -23.16 19.04
N GLU A 19 -20.78 -23.46 18.25
CA GLU A 19 -19.52 -22.70 18.22
C GLU A 19 -19.76 -21.26 17.70
N LEU A 20 -20.47 -21.11 16.59
CA LEU A 20 -20.86 -19.81 16.03
C LEU A 20 -21.73 -19.02 17.01
N LYS A 21 -22.63 -19.68 17.72
CA LYS A 21 -23.49 -19.05 18.73
C LYS A 21 -22.68 -18.59 19.94
N ALA A 22 -21.70 -19.37 20.40
CA ALA A 22 -20.81 -18.99 21.47
C ALA A 22 -20.02 -17.72 21.13
N ALA A 23 -19.51 -17.60 19.88
CA ALA A 23 -18.83 -16.40 19.39
C ALA A 23 -19.78 -15.19 19.29
N TYR A 24 -21.01 -15.42 18.81
CA TYR A 24 -22.08 -14.40 18.79
C TYR A 24 -22.37 -13.86 20.18
N ASP A 25 -22.64 -14.74 21.17
CA ASP A 25 -22.98 -14.37 22.55
C ASP A 25 -21.78 -13.65 23.22
N PHE A 26 -20.56 -14.12 22.98
CA PHE A 26 -19.35 -13.51 23.50
C PHE A 26 -19.11 -12.10 22.95
N SER A 27 -19.23 -11.92 21.62
CA SER A 27 -19.07 -10.62 20.99
C SER A 27 -20.18 -9.64 21.44
N ALA A 28 -21.42 -10.11 21.58
CA ALA A 28 -22.53 -9.32 22.08
C ALA A 28 -22.28 -8.80 23.50
N ALA A 29 -21.77 -9.65 24.40
CA ALA A 29 -21.42 -9.28 25.77
C ALA A 29 -20.21 -8.32 25.81
N ALA A 30 -19.17 -8.56 24.99
CA ALA A 30 -18.00 -7.72 24.95
C ALA A 30 -18.29 -6.28 24.48
N HIS A 31 -19.25 -6.10 23.57
CA HIS A 31 -19.68 -4.81 23.03
C HIS A 31 -20.90 -4.22 23.73
N GLU A 32 -21.31 -4.76 24.89
CA GLU A 32 -22.46 -4.27 25.62
C GLU A 32 -22.33 -2.78 25.98
N GLY A 33 -23.38 -2.00 25.69
CA GLY A 33 -23.39 -0.55 25.92
C GLY A 33 -22.67 0.30 24.89
N GLN A 34 -21.89 -0.28 23.99
CA GLN A 34 -21.23 0.45 22.91
C GLN A 34 -22.22 0.79 21.78
N LYS A 35 -22.09 2.00 21.23
CA LYS A 35 -22.91 2.48 20.11
C LYS A 35 -22.05 2.94 18.95
N ARG A 36 -22.50 2.68 17.73
CA ARG A 36 -21.93 3.25 16.51
C ARG A 36 -22.29 4.73 16.36
N GLN A 37 -21.65 5.44 15.44
CA GLN A 37 -21.99 6.84 15.12
C GLN A 37 -23.40 6.98 14.52
N THR A 38 -23.98 5.90 13.99
CA THR A 38 -25.39 5.81 13.59
C THR A 38 -26.36 5.83 14.77
N GLY A 39 -25.86 5.67 16.02
CA GLY A 39 -26.67 5.52 17.23
C GLY A 39 -27.10 4.10 17.54
N GLU A 40 -26.90 3.15 16.65
CA GLU A 40 -27.23 1.73 16.81
C GLU A 40 -26.22 1.01 17.72
N PRO A 41 -26.60 -0.13 18.37
CA PRO A 41 -25.67 -0.97 19.10
C PRO A 41 -24.49 -1.42 18.22
N TYR A 42 -23.27 -1.36 18.77
CA TYR A 42 -22.06 -1.70 18.01
C TYR A 42 -22.10 -3.13 17.45
N PHE A 43 -22.65 -4.07 18.21
CA PHE A 43 -22.75 -5.49 17.88
C PHE A 43 -23.49 -5.79 16.56
N ILE A 44 -24.29 -4.86 16.04
CA ILE A 44 -24.92 -5.01 14.71
C ILE A 44 -23.86 -5.15 13.62
N HIS A 45 -22.68 -4.51 13.81
CA HIS A 45 -21.57 -4.55 12.84
C HIS A 45 -20.97 -5.95 12.65
N PRO A 46 -20.46 -6.63 13.68
CA PRO A 46 -19.99 -8.01 13.54
C PRO A 46 -21.05 -8.95 12.95
N CYS A 47 -22.31 -8.81 13.36
CA CYS A 47 -23.40 -9.60 12.78
C CYS A 47 -23.57 -9.35 11.27
N ALA A 48 -23.49 -8.10 10.84
CA ALA A 48 -23.59 -7.76 9.41
C ALA A 48 -22.38 -8.28 8.61
N VAL A 49 -21.17 -8.23 9.18
CA VAL A 49 -19.95 -8.79 8.56
C VAL A 49 -20.12 -10.29 8.36
N VAL A 50 -20.56 -11.03 9.38
CA VAL A 50 -20.82 -12.47 9.26
C VAL A 50 -21.93 -12.75 8.24
N ASN A 51 -23.01 -11.97 8.23
CA ASN A 51 -24.06 -12.16 7.23
C ASN A 51 -23.56 -11.97 5.81
N ILE A 52 -22.69 -10.97 5.55
CA ILE A 52 -22.05 -10.77 4.25
C ILE A 52 -21.22 -12.01 3.86
N LEU A 53 -20.43 -12.58 4.79
CA LEU A 53 -19.62 -13.77 4.51
C LEU A 53 -20.49 -14.99 4.19
N VAL A 54 -21.57 -15.21 4.93
CA VAL A 54 -22.52 -16.31 4.67
C VAL A 54 -23.24 -16.10 3.33
N ASP A 55 -23.61 -14.87 2.96
CA ASP A 55 -24.19 -14.55 1.66
C ASP A 55 -23.21 -14.80 0.50
N LEU A 56 -21.92 -14.61 0.74
CA LEU A 56 -20.84 -14.93 -0.20
C LEU A 56 -20.54 -16.42 -0.26
N GLY A 57 -21.21 -17.26 0.56
CA GLY A 57 -21.07 -18.71 0.54
C GLY A 57 -19.89 -19.25 1.34
N PHE A 58 -19.31 -18.45 2.25
CA PHE A 58 -18.29 -18.95 3.19
C PHE A 58 -18.95 -19.81 4.28
N ASP A 59 -18.42 -21.03 4.45
CA ASP A 59 -18.89 -22.04 5.40
C ASP A 59 -17.79 -22.48 6.39
N ASP A 60 -16.62 -21.84 6.39
CA ASP A 60 -15.54 -22.11 7.35
C ASP A 60 -15.88 -21.48 8.72
N VAL A 61 -16.10 -22.35 9.71
CA VAL A 61 -16.52 -21.95 11.06
C VAL A 61 -15.49 -21.03 11.71
N SER A 62 -14.19 -21.34 11.63
CA SER A 62 -13.13 -20.51 12.19
C SER A 62 -13.13 -19.08 11.62
N THR A 63 -13.38 -18.94 10.31
CA THR A 63 -13.51 -17.63 9.64
C THR A 63 -14.71 -16.84 10.16
N LEU A 64 -15.88 -17.48 10.30
CA LEU A 64 -17.08 -16.81 10.78
C LEU A 64 -17.00 -16.45 12.27
N VAL A 65 -16.41 -17.32 13.10
CA VAL A 65 -16.10 -17.04 14.50
C VAL A 65 -15.15 -15.84 14.60
N ALA A 66 -14.07 -15.82 13.82
CA ALA A 66 -13.14 -14.69 13.79
C ALA A 66 -13.83 -13.40 13.30
N ALA A 67 -14.79 -13.50 12.37
CA ALA A 67 -15.57 -12.37 11.91
C ALA A 67 -16.52 -11.81 12.98
N PHE A 68 -17.11 -12.64 13.87
CA PHE A 68 -17.83 -12.15 15.04
C PHE A 68 -16.93 -11.42 16.03
N LEU A 69 -15.66 -11.82 16.13
CA LEU A 69 -14.72 -11.37 17.15
C LEU A 69 -13.70 -10.33 16.66
N HIS A 70 -13.75 -9.90 15.39
CA HIS A 70 -12.68 -9.14 14.74
C HIS A 70 -12.35 -7.79 15.41
N ASP A 71 -13.36 -7.13 16.00
CA ASP A 71 -13.20 -5.85 16.70
C ASP A 71 -13.04 -6.01 18.23
N VAL A 72 -13.23 -7.22 18.78
CA VAL A 72 -13.24 -7.44 20.23
C VAL A 72 -11.89 -7.08 20.87
N LEU A 73 -10.75 -7.43 20.25
CA LEU A 73 -9.42 -7.09 20.76
C LEU A 73 -9.07 -5.60 20.65
N GLU A 74 -9.77 -4.87 19.76
CA GLU A 74 -9.47 -3.46 19.51
C GLU A 74 -10.33 -2.54 20.37
N ASP A 75 -11.63 -2.81 20.43
CA ASP A 75 -12.63 -1.91 20.99
C ASP A 75 -13.12 -2.34 22.37
N THR A 76 -12.62 -3.45 22.92
CA THR A 76 -13.02 -3.97 24.24
C THR A 76 -11.82 -4.30 25.12
N PRO A 77 -11.99 -4.48 26.46
CA PRO A 77 -10.90 -4.87 27.36
C PRO A 77 -10.50 -6.35 27.28
N VAL A 78 -11.09 -7.15 26.41
CA VAL A 78 -10.79 -8.58 26.23
C VAL A 78 -9.34 -8.76 25.79
N THR A 79 -8.63 -9.76 26.38
CA THR A 79 -7.24 -10.05 26.08
C THR A 79 -7.07 -11.17 25.06
N SER A 80 -5.90 -11.21 24.39
CA SER A 80 -5.56 -12.29 23.46
C SER A 80 -5.59 -13.67 24.13
N ASP A 81 -5.10 -13.77 25.38
CA ASP A 81 -5.07 -15.01 26.15
C ASP A 81 -6.48 -15.55 26.43
N GLU A 82 -7.44 -14.66 26.74
CA GLU A 82 -8.82 -15.04 26.97
C GLU A 82 -9.49 -15.55 25.69
N LEU A 83 -9.19 -14.91 24.56
CA LEU A 83 -9.72 -15.29 23.25
C LEU A 83 -9.13 -16.62 22.78
N GLU A 84 -7.83 -16.86 23.00
CA GLU A 84 -7.17 -18.14 22.69
C GLU A 84 -7.75 -19.30 23.52
N GLN A 85 -7.98 -19.08 24.81
CA GLN A 85 -8.57 -20.12 25.70
C GLN A 85 -9.97 -20.51 25.29
N LYS A 86 -10.80 -19.57 24.83
CA LYS A 86 -12.20 -19.83 24.47
C LYS A 86 -12.42 -20.35 23.06
N PHE A 87 -11.66 -19.81 22.08
CA PHE A 87 -11.91 -20.04 20.65
C PHE A 87 -10.71 -20.67 19.92
N GLY A 88 -9.62 -20.89 20.63
CA GLY A 88 -8.43 -21.53 20.07
C GLY A 88 -7.49 -20.57 19.32
N LYS A 89 -6.29 -21.10 19.08
CA LYS A 89 -5.18 -20.34 18.49
C LYS A 89 -5.45 -19.89 17.05
N GLU A 90 -6.15 -20.72 16.25
CA GLU A 90 -6.45 -20.40 14.85
C GLU A 90 -7.34 -19.16 14.75
N VAL A 91 -8.39 -19.09 15.54
CA VAL A 91 -9.29 -17.92 15.60
C VAL A 91 -8.54 -16.69 16.09
N LEU A 92 -7.70 -16.82 17.11
CA LEU A 92 -6.88 -15.71 17.60
C LEU A 92 -5.95 -15.18 16.52
N GLU A 93 -5.24 -16.04 15.78
CA GLU A 93 -4.35 -15.61 14.68
C GLU A 93 -5.10 -14.85 13.58
N LEU A 94 -6.33 -15.26 13.25
CA LEU A 94 -7.19 -14.55 12.30
C LEU A 94 -7.61 -13.17 12.83
N VAL A 95 -8.12 -13.10 14.07
CA VAL A 95 -8.55 -11.85 14.71
C VAL A 95 -7.37 -10.88 14.83
N GLU A 96 -6.22 -11.34 15.33
CA GLU A 96 -5.01 -10.52 15.39
C GLU A 96 -4.56 -10.05 13.99
N GLY A 97 -4.70 -10.90 12.97
CA GLY A 97 -4.40 -10.56 11.59
C GLY A 97 -5.24 -9.39 11.10
N VAL A 98 -6.53 -9.33 11.45
CA VAL A 98 -7.43 -8.22 11.12
C VAL A 98 -7.12 -6.98 11.96
N THR A 99 -6.87 -7.12 13.27
CA THR A 99 -6.67 -6.04 14.26
C THR A 99 -5.32 -5.31 14.11
N LYS A 100 -4.22 -6.04 13.81
CA LYS A 100 -2.85 -5.47 13.68
C LYS A 100 -2.72 -4.38 12.63
N LEU A 101 -3.75 -4.18 11.82
CA LEU A 101 -3.79 -3.21 10.74
C LEU A 101 -3.99 -1.75 11.21
N ASP A 102 -4.44 -1.51 12.44
CA ASP A 102 -4.91 -0.17 12.87
C ASP A 102 -4.06 0.53 13.97
N LYS A 103 -3.07 -0.13 14.62
CA LYS A 103 -2.45 0.35 15.89
C LYS A 103 -1.11 1.08 15.84
N ILE A 104 -0.57 1.56 14.71
CA ILE A 104 0.75 2.21 14.69
C ILE A 104 0.65 3.72 14.48
N LYS A 105 1.22 4.50 15.42
CA LYS A 105 1.39 5.96 15.30
C LYS A 105 2.60 6.30 14.44
N PHE A 106 2.40 6.96 13.31
CA PHE A 106 3.41 7.34 12.34
C PHE A 106 3.69 8.84 12.31
N VAL A 107 4.79 9.21 11.66
CA VAL A 107 5.27 10.60 11.55
C VAL A 107 4.52 11.37 10.45
N SER A 108 4.02 10.67 9.41
CA SER A 108 3.15 11.24 8.37
C SER A 108 1.96 10.32 8.08
N ALA A 109 0.86 10.89 7.57
CA ALA A 109 -0.34 10.14 7.20
C ALA A 109 -0.11 9.20 6.00
N GLU A 110 0.85 9.51 5.14
CA GLU A 110 1.21 8.70 3.96
C GLU A 110 2.06 7.49 4.37
N ASP A 111 3.03 7.66 5.27
CA ASP A 111 3.84 6.56 5.81
C ASP A 111 2.99 5.59 6.64
N GLU A 112 2.01 6.12 7.39
CA GLU A 112 1.03 5.32 8.13
C GLU A 112 0.22 4.42 7.20
N GLN A 113 -0.28 4.98 6.11
CA GLN A 113 -1.07 4.24 5.12
C GLN A 113 -0.22 3.16 4.43
N ALA A 114 1.02 3.47 4.06
CA ALA A 114 1.94 2.55 3.42
C ALA A 114 2.28 1.35 4.31
N GLU A 115 2.59 1.60 5.58
CA GLU A 115 2.96 0.55 6.53
C GLU A 115 1.74 -0.29 6.97
N ASN A 116 0.57 0.31 7.09
CA ASN A 116 -0.67 -0.42 7.37
C ASN A 116 -1.02 -1.37 6.22
N LEU A 117 -0.90 -0.92 4.97
CA LEU A 117 -1.07 -1.77 3.79
C LEU A 117 -0.04 -2.89 3.76
N ARG A 118 1.22 -2.58 4.04
CA ARG A 118 2.29 -3.57 4.11
C ARG A 118 1.96 -4.68 5.10
N LYS A 119 1.53 -4.35 6.32
CA LYS A 119 1.15 -5.34 7.33
C LYS A 119 -0.07 -6.16 6.94
N MET A 120 -1.05 -5.51 6.31
CA MET A 120 -2.20 -6.19 5.75
C MET A 120 -1.75 -7.27 4.76
N PHE A 121 -0.89 -6.94 3.82
CA PHE A 121 -0.37 -7.91 2.86
C PHE A 121 0.44 -9.02 3.54
N PHE A 122 1.20 -8.72 4.61
CA PHE A 122 1.91 -9.74 5.39
C PHE A 122 0.94 -10.70 6.13
N ALA A 123 -0.12 -10.18 6.71
CA ALA A 123 -1.15 -11.01 7.33
C ALA A 123 -1.88 -11.89 6.31
N MET A 124 -2.23 -11.31 5.15
CA MET A 124 -2.86 -12.01 4.03
C MET A 124 -2.01 -13.16 3.46
N ALA A 125 -0.68 -12.97 3.42
CA ALA A 125 0.24 -14.01 2.93
C ALA A 125 0.38 -15.18 3.91
N LYS A 126 0.13 -14.94 5.20
CA LYS A 126 0.02 -15.98 6.22
C LYS A 126 -1.30 -16.74 6.08
N ASP A 127 -2.40 -16.00 6.02
CA ASP A 127 -3.75 -16.55 5.88
C ASP A 127 -4.66 -15.57 5.13
N TYR A 128 -5.11 -15.98 3.96
CA TYR A 128 -5.96 -15.15 3.11
C TYR A 128 -7.36 -14.91 3.69
N ARG A 129 -7.81 -15.70 4.70
CA ARG A 129 -9.08 -15.49 5.39
C ARG A 129 -9.15 -14.12 6.06
N VAL A 130 -8.00 -13.60 6.49
CA VAL A 130 -7.88 -12.24 7.07
C VAL A 130 -8.39 -11.16 6.10
N ILE A 131 -8.02 -11.24 4.80
CA ILE A 131 -8.51 -10.25 3.83
C ILE A 131 -9.99 -10.43 3.53
N ILE A 132 -10.51 -11.65 3.56
CA ILE A 132 -11.92 -11.93 3.33
C ILE A 132 -12.77 -11.28 4.42
N ILE A 133 -12.38 -11.44 5.69
CA ILE A 133 -13.04 -10.77 6.82
C ILE A 133 -12.93 -9.24 6.64
N LYS A 134 -11.75 -8.73 6.30
CA LYS A 134 -11.54 -7.29 6.12
C LYS A 134 -12.30 -6.69 4.94
N LEU A 135 -12.52 -7.44 3.87
CA LEU A 135 -13.37 -7.00 2.74
C LEU A 135 -14.85 -6.94 3.14
N ALA A 136 -15.34 -7.90 3.93
CA ALA A 136 -16.70 -7.88 4.46
C ALA A 136 -16.91 -6.74 5.48
N ASP A 137 -15.95 -6.51 6.38
CA ASP A 137 -15.90 -5.36 7.28
C ASP A 137 -15.94 -4.04 6.48
N ARG A 138 -15.05 -3.87 5.50
CA ARG A 138 -15.00 -2.68 4.65
C ARG A 138 -16.31 -2.45 3.90
N LEU A 139 -16.93 -3.51 3.38
CA LEU A 139 -18.19 -3.40 2.68
C LEU A 139 -19.32 -2.91 3.61
N HIS A 140 -19.41 -3.46 4.82
CA HIS A 140 -20.39 -2.98 5.79
C HIS A 140 -20.12 -1.53 6.22
N ASN A 141 -18.85 -1.16 6.43
CA ASN A 141 -18.49 0.22 6.75
C ASN A 141 -18.83 1.19 5.62
N MET A 142 -18.69 0.78 4.35
CA MET A 142 -19.11 1.58 3.20
C MET A 142 -20.63 1.74 3.11
N ARG A 143 -21.41 0.72 3.47
CA ARG A 143 -22.89 0.77 3.52
C ARG A 143 -23.42 1.74 4.58
N THR A 144 -22.64 1.97 5.65
CA THR A 144 -23.00 2.85 6.79
C THR A 144 -22.18 4.14 6.83
N LEU A 145 -21.57 4.52 5.72
CA LEU A 145 -20.60 5.63 5.64
C LEU A 145 -21.27 7.01 5.82
N ASP A 146 -22.57 7.12 5.58
CA ASP A 146 -23.36 8.36 5.71
C ASP A 146 -23.27 8.98 7.12
N ALA A 147 -23.06 8.20 8.16
CA ALA A 147 -22.97 8.67 9.55
C ALA A 147 -21.66 9.39 9.87
N LEU A 148 -20.66 9.32 9.00
CA LEU A 148 -19.34 9.91 9.24
C LEU A 148 -19.25 11.35 8.70
N LYS A 149 -18.27 12.11 9.20
CA LYS A 149 -17.95 13.45 8.66
C LYS A 149 -17.46 13.36 7.21
N PRO A 150 -17.76 14.38 6.36
CA PRO A 150 -17.42 14.36 4.93
C PRO A 150 -15.94 14.06 4.62
N GLU A 151 -15.01 14.61 5.39
CA GLU A 151 -13.57 14.36 5.22
C GLU A 151 -13.21 12.87 5.41
N LYS A 152 -13.82 12.22 6.41
CA LYS A 152 -13.65 10.78 6.65
C LYS A 152 -14.33 9.94 5.57
N GLN A 153 -15.50 10.37 5.08
CA GLN A 153 -16.20 9.71 3.98
C GLN A 153 -15.31 9.64 2.73
N ILE A 154 -14.76 10.78 2.31
CA ILE A 154 -13.86 10.86 1.15
C ILE A 154 -12.62 9.98 1.33
N LYS A 155 -11.98 10.02 2.51
CA LYS A 155 -10.80 9.19 2.80
C LYS A 155 -11.11 7.69 2.69
N ILE A 156 -12.18 7.23 3.32
CA ILE A 156 -12.58 5.82 3.34
C ILE A 156 -13.02 5.37 1.94
N ALA A 157 -13.79 6.19 1.21
CA ALA A 157 -14.23 5.91 -0.16
C ALA A 157 -13.02 5.81 -1.11
N THR A 158 -12.03 6.71 -1.00
CA THR A 158 -10.80 6.68 -1.78
C THR A 158 -10.01 5.39 -1.55
N GLN A 159 -9.83 5.00 -0.28
CA GLN A 159 -9.16 3.73 0.05
C GLN A 159 -9.93 2.52 -0.48
N SER A 160 -11.25 2.53 -0.36
CA SER A 160 -12.10 1.45 -0.83
C SER A 160 -12.01 1.29 -2.35
N LEU A 161 -12.02 2.38 -3.10
CA LEU A 161 -11.91 2.38 -4.57
C LEU A 161 -10.51 1.99 -5.06
N LYS A 162 -9.47 2.52 -4.40
CA LYS A 162 -8.07 2.34 -4.85
C LYS A 162 -7.45 1.02 -4.39
N ILE A 163 -7.89 0.44 -3.26
CA ILE A 163 -7.23 -0.71 -2.64
C ILE A 163 -8.17 -1.90 -2.52
N TYR A 164 -9.28 -1.76 -1.79
CA TYR A 164 -10.13 -2.90 -1.45
C TYR A 164 -10.93 -3.46 -2.62
N ALA A 165 -11.47 -2.61 -3.49
CA ALA A 165 -12.22 -3.07 -4.65
C ALA A 165 -11.34 -3.84 -5.66
N PRO A 166 -10.12 -3.38 -6.03
CA PRO A 166 -9.20 -4.18 -6.83
C PRO A 166 -8.77 -5.49 -6.16
N LEU A 167 -8.54 -5.50 -4.83
CA LEU A 167 -8.23 -6.73 -4.10
C LEU A 167 -9.38 -7.74 -4.17
N ALA A 168 -10.62 -7.29 -3.95
CA ALA A 168 -11.79 -8.13 -4.13
C ALA A 168 -11.87 -8.69 -5.56
N GLY A 169 -11.51 -7.88 -6.57
CA GLY A 169 -11.44 -8.31 -7.97
C GLY A 169 -10.38 -9.39 -8.24
N ARG A 170 -9.20 -9.28 -7.60
CA ARG A 170 -8.14 -10.30 -7.68
C ARG A 170 -8.53 -11.62 -7.04
N LEU A 171 -9.27 -11.57 -5.94
CA LEU A 171 -9.81 -12.75 -5.26
C LEU A 171 -11.07 -13.30 -5.94
N GLY A 172 -11.53 -12.68 -7.04
CA GLY A 172 -12.71 -13.10 -7.78
C GLY A 172 -14.04 -12.74 -7.11
N LEU A 173 -14.03 -12.01 -5.98
CA LEU A 173 -15.22 -11.57 -5.25
C LEU A 173 -15.92 -10.41 -6.00
N SER A 174 -16.52 -10.74 -7.16
CA SER A 174 -17.07 -9.75 -8.10
C SER A 174 -18.19 -8.91 -7.47
N PHE A 175 -19.03 -9.52 -6.63
CA PHE A 175 -20.11 -8.84 -5.93
C PHE A 175 -19.55 -7.75 -5.00
N VAL A 176 -18.60 -8.10 -4.12
CA VAL A 176 -17.96 -7.17 -3.19
C VAL A 176 -17.25 -6.04 -3.94
N LYS A 177 -16.52 -6.38 -5.00
CA LYS A 177 -15.85 -5.38 -5.84
C LYS A 177 -16.83 -4.36 -6.41
N CYS A 178 -17.88 -4.82 -7.08
CA CYS A 178 -18.84 -3.94 -7.74
C CYS A 178 -19.56 -3.05 -6.74
N GLU A 179 -19.97 -3.58 -5.61
CA GLU A 179 -20.65 -2.80 -4.57
C GLU A 179 -19.73 -1.78 -3.91
N LEU A 180 -18.46 -2.14 -3.62
CA LEU A 180 -17.46 -1.18 -3.12
C LEU A 180 -17.19 -0.06 -4.12
N GLU A 181 -17.09 -0.38 -5.42
CA GLU A 181 -16.88 0.60 -6.49
C GLU A 181 -18.07 1.57 -6.59
N ASP A 182 -19.31 1.07 -6.59
CA ASP A 182 -20.53 1.88 -6.71
C ASP A 182 -20.75 2.76 -5.47
N LEU A 183 -20.55 2.20 -4.25
CA LEU A 183 -20.63 2.96 -3.02
C LEU A 183 -19.54 4.04 -2.94
N ALA A 184 -18.31 3.72 -3.34
CA ALA A 184 -17.22 4.70 -3.37
C ALA A 184 -17.50 5.84 -4.36
N MET A 185 -18.04 5.53 -5.55
CA MET A 185 -18.42 6.51 -6.55
C MET A 185 -19.42 7.53 -6.01
N ARG A 186 -20.40 7.10 -5.19
CA ARG A 186 -21.42 7.97 -4.59
C ARG A 186 -20.80 9.12 -3.78
N TYR A 187 -19.66 8.88 -3.12
CA TYR A 187 -18.99 9.88 -2.28
C TYR A 187 -17.90 10.66 -3.02
N LEU A 188 -17.23 10.04 -3.99
CA LEU A 188 -16.11 10.65 -4.70
C LEU A 188 -16.56 11.44 -5.93
N TYR A 189 -17.63 10.99 -6.59
CA TYR A 189 -18.16 11.56 -7.83
C TYR A 189 -19.69 11.66 -7.73
N PRO A 190 -20.24 12.44 -6.78
CA PRO A 190 -21.69 12.47 -6.50
C PRO A 190 -22.51 12.93 -7.71
N ASP A 191 -22.08 13.95 -8.42
CA ASP A 191 -22.82 14.48 -9.59
C ASP A 191 -22.96 13.41 -10.68
N ASP A 192 -21.85 12.80 -11.07
CA ASP A 192 -21.84 11.71 -12.06
C ASP A 192 -22.65 10.48 -11.58
N TYR A 193 -22.60 10.17 -10.28
CA TYR A 193 -23.33 9.05 -9.70
C TYR A 193 -24.84 9.27 -9.81
N TYR A 194 -25.36 10.43 -9.39
CA TYR A 194 -26.79 10.70 -9.41
C TYR A 194 -27.31 10.89 -10.84
N GLU A 195 -26.53 11.47 -11.75
CA GLU A 195 -26.87 11.56 -13.18
C GLU A 195 -27.04 10.15 -13.77
N LEU A 196 -26.11 9.23 -13.51
CA LEU A 196 -26.18 7.84 -13.94
C LEU A 196 -27.39 7.11 -13.35
N VAL A 197 -27.68 7.29 -12.07
CA VAL A 197 -28.85 6.68 -11.41
C VAL A 197 -30.14 7.15 -12.06
N GLU A 198 -30.27 8.45 -12.31
CA GLU A 198 -31.47 9.02 -12.92
C GLU A 198 -31.66 8.56 -14.37
N PHE A 199 -30.58 8.55 -15.14
CA PHE A 199 -30.60 8.03 -16.51
C PHE A 199 -31.05 6.56 -16.59
N ILE A 200 -30.49 5.71 -15.70
CA ILE A 200 -30.86 4.29 -15.65
C ILE A 200 -32.32 4.13 -15.25
N LYS A 201 -32.81 4.91 -14.28
CA LYS A 201 -34.21 4.88 -13.85
C LYS A 201 -35.17 5.29 -14.97
N THR A 202 -34.86 6.36 -15.69
CA THR A 202 -35.71 6.91 -16.76
C THR A 202 -35.88 5.95 -17.92
N LYS A 203 -34.79 5.26 -18.31
CA LYS A 203 -34.81 4.28 -19.42
C LYS A 203 -35.05 2.83 -18.98
N SER A 204 -35.27 2.59 -17.67
CA SER A 204 -35.33 1.23 -17.12
C SER A 204 -36.48 0.39 -17.71
N LYS A 205 -37.67 0.97 -17.89
CA LYS A 205 -38.85 0.23 -18.37
C LYS A 205 -38.69 -0.24 -19.82
N GLU A 206 -38.24 0.61 -20.71
CA GLU A 206 -38.05 0.26 -22.14
C GLU A 206 -36.95 -0.79 -22.28
N ARG A 207 -35.83 -0.62 -21.55
CA ARG A 207 -34.71 -1.56 -21.53
C ARG A 207 -35.07 -2.90 -20.91
N GLN A 208 -35.83 -2.88 -19.80
CA GLN A 208 -36.27 -4.11 -19.17
C GLN A 208 -37.18 -4.93 -20.10
N GLN A 209 -38.12 -4.30 -20.80
CA GLN A 209 -38.95 -4.97 -21.76
C GLN A 209 -38.13 -5.53 -22.95
N PHE A 210 -37.10 -4.79 -23.39
CA PHE A 210 -36.18 -5.28 -24.40
C PHE A 210 -35.40 -6.52 -23.95
N ILE A 211 -34.82 -6.47 -22.73
CA ILE A 211 -34.06 -7.58 -22.14
C ILE A 211 -34.96 -8.80 -21.97
N GLU A 212 -36.19 -8.61 -21.48
CA GLU A 212 -37.17 -9.71 -21.32
C GLU A 212 -37.44 -10.40 -22.64
N LYS A 213 -37.68 -9.64 -23.73
CA LYS A 213 -37.85 -10.22 -25.07
C LYS A 213 -36.66 -11.04 -25.53
N ILE A 214 -35.44 -10.51 -25.35
CA ILE A 214 -34.19 -11.21 -25.71
C ILE A 214 -34.04 -12.49 -24.87
N CYS A 215 -34.33 -12.42 -23.58
CA CYS A 215 -34.29 -13.58 -22.69
C CYS A 215 -35.30 -14.65 -23.14
N ASP A 216 -36.50 -14.26 -23.57
CA ASP A 216 -37.53 -15.20 -24.02
C ASP A 216 -37.15 -15.84 -25.38
N GLU A 217 -36.58 -15.05 -26.32
CA GLU A 217 -36.06 -15.60 -27.60
C GLU A 217 -34.91 -16.60 -27.33
N LEU A 218 -34.01 -16.30 -26.39
CA LEU A 218 -32.92 -17.20 -26.03
C LEU A 218 -33.40 -18.46 -25.30
N LYS A 219 -34.37 -18.35 -24.39
CA LYS A 219 -34.99 -19.51 -23.70
C LYS A 219 -35.66 -20.44 -24.73
N ALA A 220 -36.42 -19.87 -25.67
CA ALA A 220 -37.03 -20.66 -26.73
C ALA A 220 -35.96 -21.38 -27.58
N LYS A 221 -34.84 -20.72 -27.89
CA LYS A 221 -33.75 -21.33 -28.65
C LYS A 221 -33.01 -22.43 -27.87
N LEU A 222 -32.82 -22.26 -26.56
CA LEU A 222 -32.26 -23.31 -25.71
C LEU A 222 -33.15 -24.56 -25.68
N GLN A 223 -34.47 -24.40 -25.62
CA GLN A 223 -35.43 -25.48 -25.66
C GLN A 223 -35.41 -26.22 -27.02
N GLU A 224 -35.34 -25.46 -28.16
CA GLU A 224 -35.20 -26.03 -29.50
C GLU A 224 -33.93 -26.90 -29.62
N LEU A 225 -32.82 -26.47 -28.98
CA LEU A 225 -31.57 -27.20 -28.99
C LEU A 225 -31.52 -28.35 -27.98
N GLY A 226 -32.51 -28.50 -27.10
CA GLY A 226 -32.53 -29.48 -26.05
C GLY A 226 -31.50 -29.23 -24.92
N ILE A 227 -31.05 -27.98 -24.78
CA ILE A 227 -30.07 -27.56 -23.79
C ILE A 227 -30.80 -27.02 -22.56
N GLU A 228 -30.55 -27.61 -21.41
CA GLU A 228 -31.03 -27.08 -20.12
C GLU A 228 -30.15 -25.91 -19.69
N GLY A 229 -30.79 -24.78 -19.31
CA GLY A 229 -30.05 -23.62 -18.87
C GLY A 229 -30.94 -22.48 -18.42
N GLU A 230 -30.32 -21.50 -17.81
CA GLU A 230 -30.97 -20.27 -17.32
C GLU A 230 -30.54 -19.07 -18.18
N VAL A 231 -31.51 -18.21 -18.47
CA VAL A 231 -31.26 -16.94 -19.19
C VAL A 231 -31.74 -15.79 -18.32
N ASN A 232 -30.82 -14.93 -17.92
CA ASN A 232 -31.08 -13.82 -17.03
C ASN A 232 -30.51 -12.50 -17.59
N GLY A 233 -31.31 -11.42 -17.48
CA GLY A 233 -30.79 -10.09 -17.73
C GLY A 233 -29.81 -9.65 -16.64
N ARG A 234 -28.73 -8.99 -17.01
CA ARG A 234 -27.75 -8.42 -16.09
C ARG A 234 -27.61 -6.93 -16.31
N GLN A 235 -27.86 -6.15 -15.28
CA GLN A 235 -27.47 -4.73 -15.28
C GLN A 235 -25.98 -4.61 -14.93
N LYS A 236 -25.30 -3.69 -15.62
CA LYS A 236 -23.91 -3.36 -15.33
C LYS A 236 -23.87 -2.40 -14.14
N HIS A 237 -22.91 -2.57 -13.25
CA HIS A 237 -22.71 -1.69 -12.10
C HIS A 237 -22.31 -0.27 -12.56
N LEU A 238 -22.69 0.74 -11.76
CA LEU A 238 -22.59 2.16 -12.12
C LEU A 238 -21.16 2.61 -12.40
N TYR A 239 -20.23 2.28 -11.51
CA TYR A 239 -18.83 2.64 -11.69
C TYR A 239 -18.21 2.00 -12.94
N GLY A 240 -18.64 0.79 -13.33
CA GLY A 240 -18.21 0.13 -14.55
C GLY A 240 -18.67 0.87 -15.82
N ILE A 241 -19.85 1.50 -15.78
CA ILE A 241 -20.35 2.37 -16.85
C ILE A 241 -19.53 3.67 -16.88
N TYR A 242 -19.36 4.33 -15.72
CA TYR A 242 -18.57 5.55 -15.56
C TYR A 242 -17.13 5.42 -16.06
N LYS A 243 -16.44 4.34 -15.68
CA LYS A 243 -15.09 4.06 -16.16
C LYS A 243 -15.00 3.92 -17.68
N LYS A 244 -16.04 3.36 -18.32
CA LYS A 244 -16.10 3.30 -19.79
C LYS A 244 -16.36 4.65 -20.43
N MET A 245 -17.21 5.48 -19.83
CA MET A 245 -17.43 6.86 -20.29
C MET A 245 -16.12 7.63 -20.32
N LEU A 246 -15.36 7.60 -19.23
CA LEU A 246 -14.06 8.25 -19.12
C LEU A 246 -13.04 7.71 -20.14
N LYS A 247 -12.93 6.38 -20.26
CA LYS A 247 -11.95 5.75 -21.16
C LYS A 247 -12.23 6.01 -22.65
N GLN A 248 -13.51 6.15 -23.04
CA GLN A 248 -13.93 6.33 -24.43
C GLN A 248 -14.23 7.79 -24.79
N GLY A 249 -14.24 8.70 -23.81
CA GLY A 249 -14.64 10.09 -24.03
C GLY A 249 -16.08 10.22 -24.54
N LYS A 250 -16.97 9.30 -24.12
CA LYS A 250 -18.35 9.21 -24.61
C LYS A 250 -19.35 9.56 -23.52
N ASN A 251 -20.45 10.19 -23.94
CA ASN A 251 -21.60 10.39 -23.06
C ASN A 251 -22.33 9.06 -22.84
N ILE A 252 -23.12 8.97 -21.76
CA ILE A 252 -23.84 7.77 -21.36
C ILE A 252 -24.76 7.23 -22.48
N GLU A 253 -25.36 8.11 -23.30
CA GLU A 253 -26.22 7.73 -24.42
C GLU A 253 -25.47 6.97 -25.54
N GLN A 254 -24.16 7.12 -25.61
CA GLN A 254 -23.30 6.50 -26.61
C GLN A 254 -22.70 5.17 -26.15
N ILE A 255 -23.03 4.73 -24.93
CA ILE A 255 -22.56 3.45 -24.38
C ILE A 255 -23.58 2.36 -24.65
N TYR A 256 -23.29 1.53 -25.66
CA TYR A 256 -24.18 0.49 -26.17
C TYR A 256 -24.31 -0.76 -25.28
N ASP A 257 -23.42 -0.97 -24.28
CA ASP A 257 -23.35 -2.21 -23.48
C ASP A 257 -23.75 -2.02 -21.99
N ILE A 258 -24.73 -1.17 -21.75
CA ILE A 258 -25.25 -0.94 -20.38
C ILE A 258 -26.03 -2.16 -19.89
N SER A 259 -26.63 -2.91 -20.81
CA SER A 259 -27.38 -4.13 -20.53
C SER A 259 -26.68 -5.33 -21.14
N ALA A 260 -26.60 -6.40 -20.37
CA ALA A 260 -26.07 -7.68 -20.82
C ALA A 260 -27.09 -8.79 -20.53
N VAL A 261 -27.06 -9.84 -21.32
CA VAL A 261 -27.81 -11.07 -21.05
C VAL A 261 -26.81 -12.14 -20.68
N ARG A 262 -27.16 -12.93 -19.68
CA ARG A 262 -26.35 -14.05 -19.19
C ARG A 262 -27.08 -15.33 -19.50
N VAL A 263 -26.38 -16.28 -20.13
CA VAL A 263 -26.83 -17.64 -20.37
C VAL A 263 -25.98 -18.57 -19.54
N ILE A 264 -26.61 -19.38 -18.70
CA ILE A 264 -25.95 -20.37 -17.83
C ILE A 264 -26.41 -21.75 -18.26
N VAL A 265 -25.46 -22.62 -18.55
CA VAL A 265 -25.70 -24.00 -19.04
C VAL A 265 -24.95 -25.03 -18.20
N ASN A 266 -25.19 -26.31 -18.42
CA ASN A 266 -24.58 -27.37 -17.62
C ASN A 266 -23.12 -27.64 -18.04
N GLU A 267 -22.84 -27.75 -19.33
CA GLU A 267 -21.55 -28.23 -19.85
C GLU A 267 -20.82 -27.16 -20.70
N VAL A 268 -19.50 -27.30 -20.80
CA VAL A 268 -18.66 -26.41 -21.62
C VAL A 268 -19.04 -26.52 -23.09
N GLN A 269 -19.37 -27.71 -23.57
CA GLN A 269 -19.77 -27.96 -24.95
C GLN A 269 -21.05 -27.18 -25.30
N ASP A 270 -22.00 -27.10 -24.35
CA ASP A 270 -23.24 -26.34 -24.51
C ASP A 270 -22.95 -24.85 -24.65
N CYS A 271 -21.94 -24.33 -23.95
CA CYS A 271 -21.55 -22.91 -24.11
C CYS A 271 -21.21 -22.56 -25.56
N TYR A 272 -20.44 -23.41 -26.25
CA TYR A 272 -20.06 -23.18 -27.64
C TYR A 272 -21.23 -23.44 -28.62
N THR A 273 -22.09 -24.41 -28.31
CA THR A 273 -23.31 -24.68 -29.11
C THR A 273 -24.25 -23.48 -29.05
N VAL A 274 -24.47 -22.93 -27.86
CA VAL A 274 -25.29 -21.72 -27.66
C VAL A 274 -24.67 -20.51 -28.36
N LEU A 275 -23.34 -20.34 -28.32
CA LEU A 275 -22.66 -19.29 -29.06
C LEU A 275 -22.94 -19.36 -30.57
N GLY A 276 -22.84 -20.56 -31.17
CA GLY A 276 -23.15 -20.78 -32.58
C GLY A 276 -24.60 -20.42 -32.92
N ALA A 277 -25.54 -20.82 -32.08
CA ALA A 277 -26.95 -20.48 -32.22
C ALA A 277 -27.19 -18.96 -32.12
N ILE A 278 -26.57 -18.29 -31.15
CA ILE A 278 -26.66 -16.82 -31.01
C ILE A 278 -26.16 -16.08 -32.27
N HIS A 279 -25.01 -16.50 -32.81
CA HIS A 279 -24.44 -15.91 -34.00
C HIS A 279 -25.26 -16.20 -35.27
N THR A 280 -26.08 -17.26 -35.23
CA THR A 280 -27.06 -17.52 -36.32
C THR A 280 -28.31 -16.65 -36.20
N MET A 281 -28.74 -16.34 -34.97
CA MET A 281 -29.90 -15.49 -34.69
C MET A 281 -29.63 -14.00 -34.94
N TRP A 282 -28.44 -13.55 -34.50
CA TRP A 282 -28.04 -12.14 -34.53
C TRP A 282 -26.61 -11.97 -35.03
N MET A 283 -26.37 -10.86 -35.73
CA MET A 283 -25.07 -10.58 -36.31
C MET A 283 -24.05 -10.17 -35.24
N PRO A 284 -22.91 -10.88 -35.06
CA PRO A 284 -21.89 -10.51 -34.13
C PRO A 284 -21.10 -9.29 -34.58
N LEU A 285 -20.74 -8.40 -33.64
CA LEU A 285 -19.85 -7.28 -33.87
C LEU A 285 -18.40 -7.75 -33.99
N PRO A 286 -17.69 -7.45 -35.11
CA PRO A 286 -16.30 -7.82 -35.29
C PRO A 286 -15.40 -7.27 -34.15
N GLY A 287 -14.46 -8.08 -33.68
CA GLY A 287 -13.50 -7.70 -32.61
C GLY A 287 -14.08 -7.57 -31.18
N ARG A 288 -15.37 -7.94 -30.99
CA ARG A 288 -16.04 -7.90 -29.70
C ARG A 288 -16.27 -9.27 -29.07
N PHE A 289 -15.85 -10.32 -29.73
CA PHE A 289 -15.85 -11.67 -29.16
C PHE A 289 -14.63 -11.90 -28.26
N LYS A 290 -14.85 -12.54 -27.10
CA LYS A 290 -13.80 -12.94 -26.16
C LYS A 290 -14.10 -14.30 -25.60
N ASP A 291 -13.13 -15.19 -25.70
CA ASP A 291 -13.19 -16.53 -25.15
C ASP A 291 -12.35 -16.62 -23.88
N TYR A 292 -13.00 -16.45 -22.74
CA TYR A 292 -12.39 -16.65 -21.44
C TYR A 292 -12.58 -18.07 -20.89
N ILE A 293 -13.22 -18.98 -21.65
CA ILE A 293 -13.25 -20.40 -21.31
C ILE A 293 -11.95 -21.05 -21.72
N ALA A 294 -11.52 -20.83 -22.95
CA ALA A 294 -10.25 -21.32 -23.48
C ALA A 294 -9.06 -20.60 -22.83
N MET A 295 -9.22 -19.31 -22.47
CA MET A 295 -8.18 -18.49 -21.85
C MET A 295 -8.72 -17.82 -20.58
N PRO A 296 -8.75 -18.54 -19.43
CA PRO A 296 -9.26 -18.02 -18.17
C PRO A 296 -8.47 -16.80 -17.69
N LYS A 297 -9.15 -15.90 -17.01
CA LYS A 297 -8.46 -14.78 -16.33
C LYS A 297 -7.68 -15.29 -15.09
N PRO A 298 -6.68 -14.55 -14.60
CA PRO A 298 -5.88 -14.94 -13.43
C PRO A 298 -6.71 -15.20 -12.16
N ASN A 299 -7.85 -14.53 -12.03
CA ASN A 299 -8.79 -14.74 -10.93
C ASN A 299 -9.74 -15.93 -11.14
N GLY A 300 -9.47 -16.80 -12.11
CA GLY A 300 -10.29 -17.96 -12.42
C GLY A 300 -11.59 -17.66 -13.17
N TYR A 301 -11.83 -16.40 -13.58
CA TYR A 301 -13.04 -16.06 -14.35
C TYR A 301 -13.04 -16.71 -15.71
N GLN A 302 -14.14 -17.42 -16.05
CA GLN A 302 -14.39 -18.06 -17.33
C GLN A 302 -15.77 -17.69 -17.85
N SER A 303 -15.89 -17.34 -19.12
CA SER A 303 -17.13 -17.04 -19.85
C SER A 303 -16.85 -16.78 -21.31
N LEU A 304 -17.76 -17.11 -22.22
CA LEU A 304 -17.76 -16.55 -23.55
C LEU A 304 -18.47 -15.19 -23.53
N HIS A 305 -17.89 -14.18 -24.15
CA HIS A 305 -18.49 -12.87 -24.31
C HIS A 305 -18.65 -12.56 -25.79
N THR A 306 -19.84 -12.27 -26.21
CA THR A 306 -20.11 -11.80 -27.56
C THR A 306 -21.03 -10.58 -27.54
N THR A 307 -20.79 -9.64 -28.40
CA THR A 307 -21.69 -8.49 -28.63
C THR A 307 -22.36 -8.67 -29.96
N VAL A 308 -23.68 -8.62 -29.96
CA VAL A 308 -24.50 -8.83 -31.17
C VAL A 308 -25.40 -7.63 -31.47
N ILE A 309 -25.86 -7.53 -32.70
CA ILE A 309 -26.80 -6.51 -33.15
C ILE A 309 -28.14 -7.18 -33.43
N THR A 310 -29.22 -6.66 -32.86
CA THR A 310 -30.58 -7.12 -33.13
C THR A 310 -31.12 -6.57 -34.44
N LYS A 311 -32.24 -7.12 -34.91
CA LYS A 311 -33.01 -6.60 -36.03
C LYS A 311 -33.47 -5.14 -35.83
N PHE A 312 -33.53 -4.67 -34.58
CA PHE A 312 -33.88 -3.30 -34.21
C PHE A 312 -32.68 -2.36 -34.16
N LYS A 313 -31.49 -2.80 -34.63
CA LYS A 313 -30.20 -2.07 -34.60
C LYS A 313 -29.69 -1.76 -33.20
N GLU A 314 -30.24 -2.38 -32.18
CA GLU A 314 -29.72 -2.31 -30.80
C GLU A 314 -28.61 -3.33 -30.58
N THR A 315 -27.58 -2.92 -29.87
CA THR A 315 -26.44 -3.76 -29.53
C THR A 315 -26.51 -4.17 -28.07
N PHE A 316 -26.21 -5.44 -27.76
CA PHE A 316 -26.10 -5.93 -26.38
C PHE A 316 -25.04 -7.01 -26.25
N GLU A 317 -24.51 -7.15 -25.06
CA GLU A 317 -23.50 -8.17 -24.72
C GLU A 317 -24.19 -9.43 -24.20
N ILE A 318 -23.77 -10.60 -24.68
CA ILE A 318 -24.18 -11.88 -24.15
C ILE A 318 -22.98 -12.55 -23.49
N GLN A 319 -23.19 -13.03 -22.27
CA GLN A 319 -22.22 -13.81 -21.50
C GLN A 319 -22.73 -15.24 -21.36
N ILE A 320 -21.94 -16.22 -21.81
CA ILE A 320 -22.30 -17.63 -21.77
C ILE A 320 -21.29 -18.37 -20.92
N ARG A 321 -21.76 -19.15 -19.96
CA ARG A 321 -20.91 -19.89 -19.02
C ARG A 321 -21.67 -21.04 -18.38
N THR A 322 -20.93 -22.00 -17.79
CA THR A 322 -21.55 -23.08 -17.01
C THR A 322 -21.95 -22.60 -15.61
N TYR A 323 -22.78 -23.39 -14.90
CA TYR A 323 -23.12 -23.13 -13.49
C TYR A 323 -21.87 -23.06 -12.59
N GLU A 324 -20.87 -23.93 -12.82
CA GLU A 324 -19.62 -23.89 -12.07
C GLU A 324 -18.85 -22.59 -12.34
N MET A 325 -18.69 -22.20 -13.61
CA MET A 325 -18.05 -20.93 -13.99
C MET A 325 -18.82 -19.73 -13.46
N HIS A 326 -20.14 -19.82 -13.41
CA HIS A 326 -20.98 -18.78 -12.84
C HIS A 326 -20.70 -18.58 -11.36
N ARG A 327 -20.63 -19.68 -10.60
CA ARG A 327 -20.31 -19.63 -9.18
C ARG A 327 -18.92 -19.06 -8.92
N ILE A 328 -17.92 -19.49 -9.68
CA ILE A 328 -16.55 -18.94 -9.58
C ILE A 328 -16.53 -17.45 -9.94
N ALA A 329 -17.28 -17.01 -10.96
CA ALA A 329 -17.32 -15.62 -11.39
C ALA A 329 -18.00 -14.67 -10.41
N GLU A 330 -18.97 -15.15 -9.61
CA GLU A 330 -19.69 -14.32 -8.60
C GLU A 330 -19.00 -14.38 -7.23
N TYR A 331 -18.54 -15.56 -6.80
CA TYR A 331 -18.05 -15.83 -5.45
C TYR A 331 -16.52 -16.04 -5.38
N GLY A 332 -15.83 -16.14 -6.54
CA GLY A 332 -14.37 -16.23 -6.59
C GLY A 332 -13.82 -17.38 -5.73
N ILE A 333 -12.89 -17.00 -4.85
CA ILE A 333 -12.22 -17.95 -3.94
C ILE A 333 -13.20 -18.69 -3.02
N ALA A 334 -14.34 -18.08 -2.66
CA ALA A 334 -15.38 -18.70 -1.85
C ALA A 334 -16.05 -19.88 -2.56
N ALA A 335 -16.14 -19.87 -3.90
CA ALA A 335 -16.73 -20.97 -4.66
C ALA A 335 -15.93 -22.27 -4.56
N HIS A 336 -14.62 -22.20 -4.33
CA HIS A 336 -13.74 -23.36 -4.20
C HIS A 336 -13.76 -23.99 -2.80
N TRP A 337 -14.30 -23.28 -1.81
CA TRP A 337 -14.31 -23.74 -0.42
C TRP A 337 -15.23 -24.94 -0.19
N LYS A 338 -16.39 -24.96 -0.82
CA LYS A 338 -17.37 -26.07 -0.72
C LYS A 338 -16.91 -27.44 -1.25
N TYR A 339 -15.76 -27.49 -1.97
CA TYR A 339 -15.24 -28.73 -2.59
C TYR A 339 -13.98 -29.25 -1.88
N LYS A 340 -13.84 -29.05 -0.56
CA LYS A 340 -12.69 -29.53 0.25
C LYS A 340 -12.52 -31.08 0.33
N GLU A 341 -13.31 -31.85 -0.40
CA GLU A 341 -13.13 -33.34 -0.51
C GLU A 341 -12.24 -33.71 -1.69
N GLY A 342 -10.99 -33.23 -1.73
CA GLY A 342 -10.01 -33.74 -2.70
C GLY A 342 -8.77 -32.84 -2.84
N LYS A 343 -7.58 -33.46 -2.96
CA LYS A 343 -6.26 -32.82 -3.10
C LYS A 343 -6.13 -31.77 -4.24
N THR A 344 -7.11 -31.68 -5.13
CA THR A 344 -7.13 -30.76 -6.28
C THR A 344 -7.67 -29.36 -5.96
N GLY A 345 -8.41 -29.16 -4.87
CA GLY A 345 -8.94 -27.85 -4.47
C GLY A 345 -7.88 -26.91 -3.87
N ALA A 346 -6.94 -27.45 -3.10
CA ALA A 346 -5.87 -26.69 -2.46
C ALA A 346 -4.91 -26.06 -3.49
N THR A 347 -4.60 -26.77 -4.60
CA THR A 347 -3.70 -26.26 -5.65
C THR A 347 -4.25 -25.08 -6.43
N LYS A 348 -5.56 -25.02 -6.67
CA LYS A 348 -6.18 -23.88 -7.40
C LYS A 348 -6.24 -22.60 -6.57
N ILE A 349 -6.45 -22.71 -5.26
CA ILE A 349 -6.43 -21.57 -4.32
C ILE A 349 -4.99 -21.06 -4.20
N ASP A 350 -4.01 -21.95 -4.09
CA ASP A 350 -2.60 -21.58 -4.04
C ASP A 350 -2.16 -20.80 -5.28
N ASP A 351 -2.61 -21.16 -6.47
CA ASP A 351 -2.31 -20.44 -7.71
C ASP A 351 -2.93 -19.04 -7.73
N GLN A 352 -4.13 -18.85 -7.20
CA GLN A 352 -4.77 -17.54 -7.08
C GLN A 352 -4.09 -16.63 -6.06
N ILE A 353 -3.36 -17.18 -5.09
CA ILE A 353 -2.66 -16.45 -4.03
C ILE A 353 -1.16 -16.29 -4.34
N ASN A 354 -0.61 -17.05 -5.29
CA ASN A 354 0.82 -17.02 -5.63
C ASN A 354 1.34 -15.60 -5.95
N TRP A 355 0.53 -14.76 -6.60
CA TRP A 355 0.89 -13.36 -6.83
C TRP A 355 1.18 -12.60 -5.52
N LEU A 356 0.46 -12.95 -4.43
CA LEU A 356 0.67 -12.34 -3.12
C LEU A 356 2.01 -12.77 -2.54
N ARG A 357 2.37 -14.05 -2.68
CA ARG A 357 3.69 -14.56 -2.25
C ARG A 357 4.81 -13.92 -3.06
N GLU A 358 4.64 -13.73 -4.37
CA GLU A 358 5.61 -13.01 -5.22
C GLU A 358 5.81 -11.56 -4.79
N VAL A 359 4.74 -10.84 -4.46
CA VAL A 359 4.81 -9.48 -3.91
C VAL A 359 5.57 -9.48 -2.59
N MET A 360 5.37 -10.48 -1.74
CA MET A 360 6.03 -10.62 -0.45
C MET A 360 7.51 -10.95 -0.57
N ASP A 361 7.88 -11.87 -1.44
CA ASP A 361 9.28 -12.23 -1.68
C ASP A 361 10.07 -11.07 -2.26
N THR A 362 9.43 -10.28 -3.11
CA THR A 362 10.00 -9.03 -3.63
C THR A 362 10.30 -8.03 -2.51
N GLN A 363 9.50 -8.04 -1.44
CA GLN A 363 9.61 -7.06 -0.36
C GLN A 363 10.55 -7.45 0.78
N ARG A 364 10.83 -8.73 1.00
CA ARG A 364 11.85 -9.13 2.01
C ARG A 364 13.20 -8.45 1.75
N GLU A 365 13.40 -7.90 0.56
CA GLU A 365 14.62 -7.27 0.11
C GLU A 365 14.60 -5.73 0.08
N SER A 366 13.43 -5.08 0.12
CA SER A 366 13.32 -3.61 0.19
C SER A 366 12.69 -3.18 1.50
N SER A 367 13.34 -2.25 2.20
CA SER A 367 12.86 -1.70 3.48
C SER A 367 12.00 -0.43 3.31
N ASP A 368 11.74 0.00 2.06
CA ASP A 368 11.03 1.24 1.76
C ASP A 368 9.54 0.97 1.54
N SER A 369 8.71 1.57 2.39
CA SER A 369 7.26 1.45 2.35
C SER A 369 6.63 2.11 1.11
N HIS A 370 7.26 3.16 0.55
CA HIS A 370 6.80 3.82 -0.69
C HIS A 370 7.06 2.95 -1.93
N GLU A 371 8.23 2.33 -2.03
CA GLU A 371 8.53 1.38 -3.12
C GLU A 371 7.57 0.19 -3.11
N PHE A 372 7.12 -0.21 -1.93
CA PHE A 372 6.10 -1.25 -1.78
C PHE A 372 4.74 -0.84 -2.36
N LEU A 373 4.27 0.36 -2.06
CA LEU A 373 3.01 0.86 -2.62
C LEU A 373 3.05 0.94 -4.13
N GLU A 374 4.11 1.48 -4.72
CA GLU A 374 4.30 1.55 -6.16
C GLU A 374 4.30 0.14 -6.80
N ASN A 375 4.92 -0.84 -6.15
CA ASN A 375 4.97 -2.22 -6.61
C ASN A 375 3.59 -2.89 -6.54
N ILE A 376 2.80 -2.62 -5.50
CA ILE A 376 1.41 -3.11 -5.40
C ILE A 376 0.54 -2.44 -6.45
N GLU A 377 0.59 -1.13 -6.57
CA GLU A 377 -0.19 -0.40 -7.56
C GLU A 377 0.10 -0.89 -8.98
N GLY A 378 1.36 -1.15 -9.29
CA GLY A 378 1.79 -1.66 -10.60
C GLY A 378 1.35 -3.10 -10.89
N ASN A 379 1.26 -3.97 -9.87
CA ASN A 379 0.97 -5.40 -10.07
C ASN A 379 -0.50 -5.78 -9.80
N VAL A 380 -1.17 -5.07 -8.87
CA VAL A 380 -2.53 -5.43 -8.42
C VAL A 380 -3.60 -4.72 -9.22
N PHE A 381 -3.32 -3.51 -9.75
CA PHE A 381 -4.33 -2.58 -10.25
C PHE A 381 -4.31 -2.33 -11.76
N THR A 382 -3.42 -2.99 -12.52
CA THR A 382 -3.33 -2.80 -13.97
C THR A 382 -4.14 -3.83 -14.76
N ASP A 383 -4.76 -3.38 -15.85
CA ASP A 383 -5.30 -4.27 -16.90
C ASP A 383 -4.14 -5.16 -17.41
N GLU A 384 -4.45 -6.37 -17.87
CA GLU A 384 -3.46 -7.35 -18.32
C GLU A 384 -3.48 -7.54 -19.83
N VAL A 385 -2.31 -7.85 -20.39
CA VAL A 385 -2.13 -8.32 -21.76
C VAL A 385 -1.74 -9.80 -21.77
N TYR A 386 -2.29 -10.56 -22.70
CA TYR A 386 -2.03 -11.99 -22.88
C TYR A 386 -1.09 -12.17 -24.05
N VAL A 387 0.12 -12.65 -23.76
CA VAL A 387 1.21 -12.78 -24.72
C VAL A 387 1.62 -14.24 -24.84
N PHE A 388 1.93 -14.69 -26.05
CA PHE A 388 2.22 -16.09 -26.34
C PHE A 388 3.71 -16.32 -26.50
N THR A 389 4.18 -17.46 -25.99
CA THR A 389 5.47 -18.00 -26.38
C THR A 389 5.33 -18.68 -27.76
N PRO A 390 6.43 -18.91 -28.51
CA PRO A 390 6.38 -19.66 -29.77
C PRO A 390 5.84 -21.10 -29.63
N LYS A 391 5.87 -21.64 -28.42
CA LYS A 391 5.29 -22.98 -28.10
C LYS A 391 3.82 -22.93 -27.72
N GLY A 392 3.15 -21.77 -27.83
CA GLY A 392 1.75 -21.59 -27.51
C GLY A 392 1.43 -21.42 -26.02
N LYS A 393 2.44 -21.33 -25.12
CA LYS A 393 2.17 -21.02 -23.71
C LYS A 393 1.78 -19.56 -23.58
N VAL A 394 0.66 -19.31 -22.90
CA VAL A 394 0.17 -17.94 -22.59
C VAL A 394 0.82 -17.44 -21.32
N LEU A 395 1.25 -16.18 -21.35
CA LEU A 395 1.74 -15.43 -20.19
C LEU A 395 0.93 -14.13 -20.06
N ASN A 396 0.47 -13.83 -18.87
CA ASN A 396 -0.22 -12.58 -18.56
C ASN A 396 0.78 -11.58 -17.96
N LEU A 397 0.72 -10.38 -18.47
CA LEU A 397 1.57 -9.27 -18.04
C LEU A 397 0.71 -8.01 -17.86
N PRO A 398 1.07 -7.08 -16.96
CA PRO A 398 0.43 -5.78 -16.86
C PRO A 398 0.46 -5.02 -18.21
N VAL A 399 -0.58 -4.25 -18.51
CA VAL A 399 -0.59 -3.36 -19.70
C VAL A 399 0.61 -2.41 -19.63
N GLY A 400 1.29 -2.27 -20.76
CA GLY A 400 2.53 -1.49 -20.86
C GLY A 400 3.80 -2.26 -20.58
N SER A 401 3.71 -3.57 -20.30
CA SER A 401 4.88 -4.45 -20.17
C SER A 401 5.64 -4.56 -21.48
N THR A 402 6.96 -4.73 -21.36
CA THR A 402 7.88 -4.79 -22.48
C THR A 402 8.36 -6.21 -22.73
N THR A 403 9.15 -6.40 -23.80
CA THR A 403 9.78 -7.70 -24.10
C THR A 403 10.74 -8.17 -23.01
N VAL A 404 11.32 -7.24 -22.23
CA VAL A 404 12.17 -7.57 -21.06
C VAL A 404 11.31 -8.11 -19.92
N ASP A 405 10.14 -7.49 -19.64
CA ASP A 405 9.19 -8.01 -18.65
C ASP A 405 8.79 -9.45 -18.99
N PHE A 406 8.49 -9.72 -20.27
CA PHE A 406 8.18 -11.06 -20.76
C PHE A 406 9.33 -12.05 -20.56
N ALA A 407 10.59 -11.63 -20.82
CA ALA A 407 11.75 -12.49 -20.63
C ALA A 407 11.91 -12.93 -19.17
N TYR A 408 11.71 -12.00 -18.21
CA TYR A 408 11.76 -12.28 -16.79
C TYR A 408 10.53 -13.05 -16.28
N ALA A 409 9.38 -12.93 -16.93
CA ALA A 409 8.20 -13.72 -16.62
C ALA A 409 8.36 -15.20 -17.04
N ILE A 410 9.11 -15.49 -18.11
CA ILE A 410 9.45 -16.87 -18.46
C ILE A 410 10.36 -17.49 -17.39
N HIS A 411 11.51 -16.88 -17.15
CA HIS A 411 12.49 -17.31 -16.13
C HIS A 411 13.58 -16.25 -15.94
N SER A 412 14.09 -16.10 -14.70
CA SER A 412 15.18 -15.14 -14.41
C SER A 412 16.43 -15.35 -15.27
N ALA A 413 16.78 -16.62 -15.54
CA ALA A 413 17.93 -16.94 -16.41
C ALA A 413 17.70 -16.50 -17.86
N VAL A 414 16.47 -16.52 -18.38
CA VAL A 414 16.13 -16.03 -19.72
C VAL A 414 16.26 -14.51 -19.76
N GLY A 415 15.71 -13.82 -18.74
CA GLY A 415 15.85 -12.37 -18.60
C GLY A 415 17.30 -11.92 -18.50
N ASN A 416 18.11 -12.57 -17.65
CA ASN A 416 19.52 -12.24 -17.46
C ASN A 416 20.40 -12.48 -18.71
N LYS A 417 20.00 -13.40 -19.60
CA LYS A 417 20.71 -13.74 -20.83
C LYS A 417 20.09 -13.08 -22.08
N CYS A 418 19.07 -12.26 -21.91
CA CYS A 418 18.36 -11.62 -23.01
C CYS A 418 19.24 -10.60 -23.74
N ILE A 419 19.36 -10.74 -25.06
CA ILE A 419 20.07 -9.83 -25.94
C ILE A 419 19.17 -9.17 -26.98
N GLY A 420 17.96 -9.70 -27.20
CA GLY A 420 17.02 -9.22 -28.18
C GLY A 420 15.69 -9.93 -28.07
N ALA A 421 14.70 -9.45 -28.81
CA ALA A 421 13.38 -10.08 -28.88
C ALA A 421 12.80 -9.99 -30.30
N LYS A 422 11.97 -10.97 -30.64
CA LYS A 422 11.11 -10.91 -31.82
C LYS A 422 9.65 -10.90 -31.36
N VAL A 423 8.87 -10.01 -31.94
CA VAL A 423 7.42 -9.96 -31.76
C VAL A 423 6.77 -10.24 -33.11
N ASN A 424 5.89 -11.25 -33.16
CA ASN A 424 5.23 -11.71 -34.37
C ASN A 424 6.23 -11.98 -35.53
N GLY A 425 7.37 -12.60 -35.21
CA GLY A 425 8.43 -12.94 -36.15
C GLY A 425 9.39 -11.80 -36.52
N LYS A 426 9.13 -10.55 -36.11
CA LYS A 426 9.97 -9.37 -36.39
C LYS A 426 10.87 -9.03 -35.21
N ILE A 427 12.14 -8.75 -35.44
CA ILE A 427 13.05 -8.23 -34.42
C ILE A 427 12.61 -6.83 -34.00
N VAL A 428 12.49 -6.61 -32.70
CA VAL A 428 12.04 -5.35 -32.12
C VAL A 428 12.99 -4.87 -31.01
N PRO A 429 13.02 -3.58 -30.69
CA PRO A 429 13.72 -3.05 -29.53
C PRO A 429 13.21 -3.68 -28.22
N LEU A 430 14.07 -3.81 -27.21
CA LEU A 430 13.74 -4.45 -25.93
C LEU A 430 12.71 -3.66 -25.09
N ASN A 431 12.55 -2.37 -25.35
CA ASN A 431 11.55 -1.51 -24.73
C ASN A 431 10.19 -1.49 -25.47
N THR A 432 10.01 -2.37 -26.47
CA THR A 432 8.74 -2.47 -27.18
C THR A 432 7.65 -2.96 -26.27
N VAL A 433 6.54 -2.18 -26.22
CA VAL A 433 5.34 -2.52 -25.43
C VAL A 433 4.58 -3.64 -26.11
N LEU A 434 4.15 -4.62 -25.33
CA LEU A 434 3.44 -5.81 -25.80
C LEU A 434 1.93 -5.61 -25.78
N ASN A 435 1.25 -6.21 -26.74
CA ASN A 435 -0.21 -6.21 -26.87
C ASN A 435 -0.76 -7.64 -26.75
N THR A 436 -2.03 -7.74 -26.38
CA THR A 436 -2.71 -9.03 -26.34
C THR A 436 -2.72 -9.70 -27.72
N GLY A 437 -2.29 -10.96 -27.77
CA GLY A 437 -2.19 -11.72 -29.02
C GLY A 437 -0.77 -11.78 -29.60
N ASP A 438 0.18 -10.98 -29.09
CA ASP A 438 1.56 -11.00 -29.58
C ASP A 438 2.26 -12.33 -29.28
N ILE A 439 2.97 -12.87 -30.28
CA ILE A 439 3.86 -14.03 -30.11
C ILE A 439 5.26 -13.51 -29.93
N VAL A 440 5.86 -13.76 -28.75
CA VAL A 440 7.16 -13.21 -28.37
C VAL A 440 8.22 -14.31 -28.24
N GLU A 441 9.31 -14.16 -28.99
CA GLU A 441 10.50 -15.00 -28.91
C GLU A 441 11.66 -14.19 -28.32
N ILE A 442 12.25 -14.67 -27.22
CA ILE A 442 13.40 -14.02 -26.58
C ILE A 442 14.69 -14.62 -27.10
N LEU A 443 15.57 -13.76 -27.61
CA LEU A 443 16.91 -14.14 -28.07
C LEU A 443 17.87 -14.06 -26.88
N THR A 444 18.53 -15.18 -26.59
CA THR A 444 19.46 -15.30 -25.45
C THR A 444 20.86 -15.65 -25.88
N THR A 445 21.87 -15.26 -25.11
CA THR A 445 23.26 -15.67 -25.29
C THR A 445 23.86 -16.18 -23.99
N ASN A 446 24.77 -17.12 -24.09
CA ASN A 446 25.53 -17.61 -22.94
C ASN A 446 26.76 -16.75 -22.61
N SER A 447 27.21 -15.90 -23.54
CA SER A 447 28.39 -15.02 -23.42
C SER A 447 28.03 -13.56 -23.12
N GLY A 448 26.78 -13.29 -22.74
CA GLY A 448 26.27 -11.92 -22.48
C GLY A 448 26.78 -11.32 -21.17
N LYS A 449 26.89 -9.99 -21.16
CA LYS A 449 27.25 -9.18 -19.97
C LYS A 449 26.12 -9.04 -18.92
N GLY A 450 25.09 -9.89 -18.98
CA GLY A 450 23.91 -9.76 -18.11
C GLY A 450 22.94 -8.64 -18.52
N PRO A 451 21.96 -8.30 -17.68
CA PRO A 451 20.98 -7.25 -17.96
C PRO A 451 21.62 -5.86 -17.95
N SER A 452 21.06 -4.91 -18.71
CA SER A 452 21.46 -3.51 -18.63
C SER A 452 20.76 -2.79 -17.47
N ARG A 453 21.47 -1.87 -16.80
CA ARG A 453 20.86 -1.00 -15.76
C ARG A 453 19.77 -0.10 -16.33
N ASP A 454 19.85 0.27 -17.60
CA ASP A 454 18.84 1.10 -18.26
C ASP A 454 17.50 0.39 -18.41
N TRP A 455 17.47 -0.96 -18.33
CA TRP A 455 16.21 -1.69 -18.39
C TRP A 455 15.28 -1.35 -17.23
N ILE A 456 15.81 -0.99 -16.06
CA ILE A 456 15.02 -0.56 -14.89
C ILE A 456 14.12 0.65 -15.22
N LYS A 457 14.52 1.49 -16.17
CA LYS A 457 13.78 2.72 -16.54
C LYS A 457 12.48 2.44 -17.31
N PHE A 458 12.43 1.33 -18.06
CA PHE A 458 11.27 1.04 -18.92
C PHE A 458 10.55 -0.26 -18.58
N VAL A 459 11.12 -1.17 -17.78
CA VAL A 459 10.40 -2.36 -17.30
C VAL A 459 9.20 -1.97 -16.44
N LYS A 460 8.07 -2.60 -16.69
CA LYS A 460 6.81 -2.32 -16.02
C LYS A 460 6.59 -3.20 -14.79
N THR A 461 6.98 -4.48 -14.87
CA THR A 461 6.74 -5.44 -13.80
C THR A 461 7.71 -5.26 -12.63
N ALA A 462 7.19 -5.29 -11.39
CA ALA A 462 8.02 -5.26 -10.19
C ALA A 462 8.98 -6.46 -10.13
N SER A 463 8.52 -7.64 -10.58
CA SER A 463 9.32 -8.86 -10.63
C SER A 463 10.57 -8.69 -11.51
N ALA A 464 10.44 -8.15 -12.75
CA ALA A 464 11.57 -7.89 -13.61
C ALA A 464 12.54 -6.87 -12.98
N ARG A 465 12.00 -5.78 -12.43
CA ARG A 465 12.79 -4.72 -11.78
C ARG A 465 13.62 -5.27 -10.61
N THR A 466 12.98 -6.07 -9.76
CA THR A 466 13.65 -6.71 -8.60
C THR A 466 14.72 -7.70 -9.04
N LYS A 467 14.40 -8.58 -10.02
CA LYS A 467 15.37 -9.58 -10.53
C LYS A 467 16.58 -8.92 -11.20
N ILE A 468 16.40 -7.79 -11.89
CA ILE A 468 17.50 -7.00 -12.45
C ILE A 468 18.36 -6.40 -11.32
N ARG A 469 17.74 -5.81 -10.28
CA ARG A 469 18.47 -5.28 -9.12
C ARG A 469 19.26 -6.36 -8.38
N GLN A 470 18.65 -7.54 -8.18
CA GLN A 470 19.31 -8.70 -7.56
C GLN A 470 20.52 -9.18 -8.35
N TYR A 471 20.41 -9.22 -9.69
CA TYR A 471 21.53 -9.57 -10.55
C TYR A 471 22.72 -8.64 -10.31
N PHE A 472 22.50 -7.33 -10.34
CA PHE A 472 23.57 -6.36 -10.08
C PHE A 472 24.10 -6.41 -8.64
N LYS A 473 23.23 -6.63 -7.66
CA LYS A 473 23.64 -6.82 -6.26
C LYS A 473 24.59 -8.03 -6.11
N LYS A 474 24.29 -9.12 -6.83
CA LYS A 474 25.09 -10.35 -6.80
C LYS A 474 26.41 -10.17 -7.58
N GLU A 475 26.37 -9.59 -8.78
CA GLU A 475 27.54 -9.41 -9.65
C GLU A 475 28.56 -8.44 -9.05
N MET A 476 28.09 -7.38 -8.40
CA MET A 476 28.93 -6.38 -7.73
C MET A 476 29.21 -6.71 -6.26
N LYS A 477 28.92 -7.92 -5.79
CA LYS A 477 29.04 -8.24 -4.35
C LYS A 477 30.46 -7.99 -3.84
N GLU A 478 31.48 -8.44 -4.57
CA GLU A 478 32.89 -8.26 -4.16
C GLU A 478 33.31 -6.78 -4.16
N GLU A 479 32.93 -6.03 -5.19
CA GLU A 479 33.22 -4.59 -5.28
C GLU A 479 32.46 -3.81 -4.19
N ASN A 480 31.19 -4.16 -3.96
CA ASN A 480 30.38 -3.57 -2.88
C ASN A 480 30.92 -3.91 -1.50
N ILE A 481 31.43 -5.13 -1.26
CA ILE A 481 32.10 -5.51 -0.01
C ILE A 481 33.30 -4.60 0.24
N LYS A 482 34.18 -4.46 -0.75
CA LYS A 482 35.37 -3.60 -0.65
C LYS A 482 34.98 -2.15 -0.41
N ARG A 483 34.07 -1.61 -1.20
CA ARG A 483 33.57 -0.23 -1.08
C ARG A 483 32.91 0.03 0.27
N GLY A 484 32.05 -0.86 0.73
CA GLY A 484 31.33 -0.73 2.00
C GLY A 484 32.27 -0.81 3.19
N LYS A 485 33.28 -1.70 3.15
CA LYS A 485 34.33 -1.77 4.14
C LYS A 485 35.12 -0.45 4.22
N ASP A 486 35.58 0.06 3.07
CA ASP A 486 36.30 1.35 3.00
C ASP A 486 35.45 2.52 3.55
N MET A 487 34.15 2.52 3.26
CA MET A 487 33.21 3.55 3.74
C MET A 487 33.05 3.48 5.27
N LEU A 488 32.88 2.30 5.84
CA LEU A 488 32.74 2.11 7.29
C LEU A 488 34.04 2.40 8.02
N GLU A 489 35.20 2.00 7.49
CA GLU A 489 36.50 2.32 8.06
C GLU A 489 36.76 3.82 8.12
N ARG A 490 36.44 4.55 7.04
CA ARG A 490 36.58 6.03 7.01
C ARG A 490 35.67 6.68 8.03
N GLU A 491 34.40 6.25 8.14
CA GLU A 491 33.46 6.83 9.09
C GLU A 491 33.82 6.49 10.55
N ALA A 492 34.26 5.26 10.84
CA ALA A 492 34.78 4.89 12.15
C ALA A 492 36.00 5.74 12.55
N LYS A 493 36.98 5.88 11.64
CA LYS A 493 38.18 6.70 11.84
C LYS A 493 37.84 8.19 12.04
N ARG A 494 36.87 8.71 11.27
CA ARG A 494 36.38 10.09 11.43
C ARG A 494 35.85 10.34 12.84
N ARG A 495 35.30 9.32 13.49
CA ARG A 495 34.76 9.38 14.85
C ARG A 495 35.76 8.96 15.94
N GLY A 496 37.02 8.71 15.57
CA GLY A 496 38.08 8.36 16.51
C GLY A 496 38.10 6.89 16.95
N TYR A 497 37.43 6.00 16.22
CA TYR A 497 37.39 4.56 16.53
C TYR A 497 38.02 3.73 15.43
N ASN A 498 38.51 2.53 15.80
CA ASN A 498 38.94 1.52 14.83
C ASN A 498 37.77 0.58 14.52
N LEU A 499 37.46 0.38 13.23
CA LEU A 499 36.33 -0.46 12.82
C LEU A 499 36.47 -1.90 13.32
N SER A 500 37.69 -2.46 13.35
CA SER A 500 37.94 -3.81 13.84
C SER A 500 37.66 -3.97 15.36
N GLU A 501 37.86 -2.92 16.15
CA GLU A 501 37.53 -2.91 17.55
C GLU A 501 36.02 -2.83 17.77
N LEU A 502 35.33 -1.97 17.03
CA LEU A 502 33.87 -1.83 17.08
C LEU A 502 33.15 -3.11 16.63
N LEU A 503 33.70 -3.81 15.63
CA LEU A 503 33.19 -5.06 15.08
C LEU A 503 33.70 -6.31 15.83
N GLY A 504 34.40 -6.18 16.95
CA GLY A 504 34.76 -7.33 17.79
C GLY A 504 33.58 -8.30 17.95
N THR A 505 33.83 -9.56 18.31
CA THR A 505 32.82 -10.67 18.24
C THR A 505 31.44 -10.28 18.77
N ALA A 506 31.40 -9.50 19.84
CA ALA A 506 30.13 -9.04 20.43
C ALA A 506 29.43 -7.94 19.59
N GLY A 507 30.19 -6.97 19.08
CA GLY A 507 29.64 -5.89 18.25
C GLY A 507 29.12 -6.40 16.90
N LEU A 508 29.83 -7.36 16.30
CA LEU A 508 29.40 -8.02 15.08
C LEU A 508 28.06 -8.76 15.30
N ASN A 509 27.98 -9.60 16.33
CA ASN A 509 26.74 -10.34 16.64
C ASN A 509 25.57 -9.39 16.92
N TYR A 510 25.81 -8.28 17.60
CA TYR A 510 24.78 -7.26 17.83
C TYR A 510 24.22 -6.68 16.53
N ILE A 511 25.08 -6.29 15.59
CA ILE A 511 24.65 -5.74 14.29
C ILE A 511 23.99 -6.81 13.44
N MET A 512 24.55 -8.02 13.39
CA MET A 512 23.98 -9.12 12.60
C MET A 512 22.57 -9.48 13.04
N ASN A 513 22.35 -9.62 14.34
CA ASN A 513 21.01 -9.91 14.88
C ASN A 513 20.03 -8.75 14.66
N ARG A 514 20.48 -7.50 14.80
CA ARG A 514 19.63 -6.32 14.65
C ARG A 514 19.15 -6.11 13.23
N TYR A 515 19.98 -6.40 12.25
CA TYR A 515 19.69 -6.18 10.82
C TYR A 515 19.46 -7.48 10.06
N THR A 516 19.35 -8.62 10.76
CA THR A 516 19.07 -9.95 10.18
C THR A 516 20.07 -10.30 9.07
N LEU A 517 21.36 -10.04 9.31
CA LEU A 517 22.43 -10.30 8.35
C LEU A 517 23.07 -11.66 8.64
N SER A 518 23.48 -12.37 7.56
CA SER A 518 24.07 -13.72 7.67
C SER A 518 25.59 -13.71 7.84
N SER A 519 26.27 -12.64 7.38
CA SER A 519 27.73 -12.53 7.43
C SER A 519 28.19 -11.07 7.46
N ILE A 520 29.47 -10.86 7.88
CA ILE A 520 30.12 -9.55 7.83
C ILE A 520 30.21 -9.02 6.39
N ASP A 521 30.39 -9.92 5.42
CA ASP A 521 30.43 -9.56 4.01
C ASP A 521 29.07 -9.03 3.53
N ASP A 522 27.95 -9.54 4.06
CA ASP A 522 26.62 -9.03 3.77
C ASP A 522 26.40 -7.63 4.35
N LEU A 523 26.99 -7.34 5.52
CA LEU A 523 27.01 -5.98 6.06
C LEU A 523 27.76 -5.03 5.14
N TYR A 524 29.00 -5.39 4.76
CA TYR A 524 29.81 -4.57 3.86
C TYR A 524 29.15 -4.39 2.51
N ALA A 525 28.65 -5.47 1.90
CA ALA A 525 27.93 -5.40 0.64
C ALA A 525 26.70 -4.49 0.71
N SER A 526 25.93 -4.57 1.80
CA SER A 526 24.74 -3.75 1.98
C SER A 526 25.05 -2.26 2.14
N VAL A 527 26.12 -1.92 2.86
CA VAL A 527 26.59 -0.53 2.97
C VAL A 527 27.17 -0.04 1.64
N GLY A 528 27.95 -0.86 0.94
CA GLY A 528 28.53 -0.52 -0.36
C GLY A 528 27.50 -0.30 -1.46
N PHE A 529 26.40 -1.02 -1.43
CA PHE A 529 25.25 -0.87 -2.32
C PHE A 529 24.37 0.33 -1.94
N GLY A 530 24.43 0.81 -0.69
CA GLY A 530 23.60 1.90 -0.16
C GLY A 530 22.33 1.44 0.56
N GLY A 531 22.19 0.17 0.89
CA GLY A 531 21.09 -0.38 1.66
C GLY A 531 21.08 0.08 3.13
N PHE A 532 22.29 0.34 3.69
CA PHE A 532 22.46 0.98 5.00
C PHE A 532 23.41 2.16 4.88
N THR A 533 23.11 3.23 5.62
CA THR A 533 24.06 4.35 5.70
C THR A 533 25.17 4.03 6.70
N THR A 534 26.41 4.48 6.41
CA THR A 534 27.56 4.31 7.32
C THR A 534 27.26 4.87 8.70
N ASN A 535 26.55 5.99 8.77
CA ASN A 535 26.13 6.63 10.00
C ASN A 535 25.23 5.74 10.86
N GLN A 536 24.24 5.08 10.26
CA GLN A 536 23.33 4.17 10.96
C GLN A 536 24.08 3.01 11.64
N ILE A 537 25.06 2.44 10.95
CA ILE A 537 25.82 1.30 11.47
C ILE A 537 26.84 1.74 12.54
N ILE A 538 27.64 2.76 12.24
CA ILE A 538 28.73 3.19 13.15
C ILE A 538 28.19 3.75 14.46
N VAL A 539 27.11 4.54 14.44
CA VAL A 539 26.51 5.06 15.69
C VAL A 539 26.06 3.92 16.58
N LYS A 540 25.41 2.89 16.01
CA LYS A 540 24.93 1.75 16.79
C LYS A 540 26.07 0.88 17.34
N LEU A 541 27.14 0.72 16.57
CA LEU A 541 28.34 0.01 17.05
C LEU A 541 29.01 0.76 18.20
N ILE A 542 29.16 2.08 18.08
CA ILE A 542 29.75 2.90 19.16
C ILE A 542 28.88 2.86 20.41
N ASP A 543 27.57 2.98 20.31
CA ASP A 543 26.65 2.89 21.43
C ASP A 543 26.75 1.53 22.14
N TYR A 544 26.84 0.45 21.34
CA TYR A 544 27.01 -0.89 21.88
C TYR A 544 28.38 -1.04 22.57
N PHE A 545 29.46 -0.62 21.92
CA PHE A 545 30.81 -0.70 22.42
C PHE A 545 31.01 0.06 23.77
N LYS A 546 30.42 1.25 23.88
CA LYS A 546 30.41 2.02 25.11
C LYS A 546 29.68 1.28 26.24
N ARG A 547 28.57 0.64 25.99
CA ARG A 547 27.82 -0.16 26.98
C ARG A 547 28.58 -1.42 27.41
N ASP A 548 29.23 -2.10 26.46
CA ASP A 548 30.04 -3.30 26.77
C ASP A 548 31.27 -2.97 27.63
N LEU A 549 31.92 -1.84 27.37
CA LEU A 549 33.03 -1.33 28.21
C LEU A 549 32.57 -1.00 29.64
N LEU A 550 31.39 -0.39 29.81
CA LEU A 550 30.81 -0.08 31.08
C LEU A 550 30.41 -1.34 31.88
N SER A 551 29.98 -2.40 31.17
CA SER A 551 29.61 -3.67 31.79
C SER A 551 30.80 -4.53 32.24
N LYS A 552 31.97 -4.39 31.60
CA LYS A 552 33.19 -5.18 31.87
C LYS A 552 34.10 -4.58 32.92
N ASN A 553 33.93 -3.31 33.30
CA ASN A 553 34.60 -2.65 34.38
C ASN A 553 33.60 -2.17 35.44
N PRO A 554 33.20 -2.97 36.43
CA PRO A 554 32.49 -2.45 37.58
C PRO A 554 33.45 -1.54 38.35
N VAL A 555 33.27 -0.23 38.21
CA VAL A 555 34.03 0.79 38.95
C VAL A 555 33.76 0.58 40.44
N ALA A 556 34.83 0.35 41.20
CA ALA A 556 34.83 0.36 42.66
C ALA A 556 34.22 1.72 43.13
N GLU A 557 33.36 1.62 44.15
CA GLU A 557 32.79 2.76 44.86
C GLU A 557 33.86 3.79 45.22
N ILE A 558 33.82 4.94 44.59
CA ILE A 558 34.55 6.13 45.06
C ILE A 558 33.53 7.02 45.77
N LYS A 559 33.77 7.15 47.08
CA LYS A 559 33.04 8.05 47.97
C LYS A 559 33.00 9.47 47.41
N THR A 560 31.80 10.01 47.37
CA THR A 560 31.51 11.40 47.05
C THR A 560 32.26 12.38 47.93
N THR A 561 33.16 13.16 47.36
CA THR A 561 33.49 14.50 47.84
C THR A 561 32.93 15.50 46.84
N SER A 562 32.05 16.32 47.36
CA SER A 562 31.38 17.43 46.64
C SER A 562 32.39 18.45 46.13
N THR A 563 32.57 18.49 44.84
CA THR A 563 33.10 19.67 44.18
C THR A 563 32.19 19.97 42.94
N THR A 564 31.61 21.14 42.98
CA THR A 564 30.82 21.76 41.93
C THR A 564 31.61 21.82 40.61
N GLY A 565 31.40 20.85 39.74
CA GLY A 565 31.95 20.84 38.39
C GLY A 565 30.78 20.86 37.40
N LYS A 566 30.70 21.91 36.58
CA LYS A 566 29.76 22.05 35.45
C LYS A 566 30.04 20.98 34.42
N SER A 567 29.14 20.02 34.22
CA SER A 567 29.20 19.12 33.08
C SER A 567 28.43 19.77 31.92
N SER A 568 29.13 20.14 30.84
CA SER A 568 28.51 20.60 29.60
C SER A 568 27.94 19.40 28.83
N SER A 569 26.64 19.39 28.61
CA SER A 569 26.02 18.48 27.64
C SER A 569 26.51 18.84 26.24
N GLY A 570 26.79 17.86 25.37
CA GLY A 570 27.39 18.07 24.03
C GLY A 570 26.64 18.99 23.06
N ASN A 571 25.55 19.66 23.49
CA ASN A 571 24.75 20.60 22.70
C ASN A 571 24.81 22.06 23.22
N GLY A 572 25.73 22.37 24.15
CA GLY A 572 25.92 23.73 24.66
C GLY A 572 24.75 24.30 25.46
N VAL A 573 23.91 23.47 26.05
CA VAL A 573 22.77 23.88 26.90
C VAL A 573 22.92 23.30 28.30
N LEU A 574 22.80 24.15 29.32
CA LEU A 574 22.81 23.80 30.75
C LEU A 574 21.36 23.73 31.25
N ILE A 575 21.03 22.63 31.95
CA ILE A 575 19.72 22.44 32.58
C ILE A 575 19.94 22.41 34.10
N ARG A 576 19.22 23.25 34.83
CA ARG A 576 19.37 23.40 36.26
C ARG A 576 18.83 22.14 37.00
N GLY A 577 19.71 21.43 37.71
CA GLY A 577 19.31 20.31 38.61
C GLY A 577 19.34 18.90 38.00
N TYR A 578 19.85 18.73 36.78
CA TYR A 578 19.88 17.42 36.12
C TYR A 578 21.11 17.28 35.22
N ASP A 579 22.05 16.41 35.63
CA ASP A 579 23.36 16.29 34.97
C ASP A 579 23.45 15.26 33.82
N ASP A 580 22.41 14.46 33.55
CA ASP A 580 22.49 13.29 32.63
C ASP A 580 21.32 13.17 31.61
N PHE A 581 20.66 14.26 31.21
CA PHE A 581 19.60 14.16 30.20
C PHE A 581 20.11 14.36 28.78
N LEU A 582 19.57 13.58 27.85
CA LEU A 582 19.71 13.80 26.42
C LEU A 582 19.00 15.11 26.05
N VAL A 583 19.76 16.17 25.80
CA VAL A 583 19.25 17.45 25.38
C VAL A 583 19.15 17.50 23.84
N ARG A 584 18.00 17.92 23.30
CA ARG A 584 17.78 18.11 21.87
C ARG A 584 17.25 19.51 21.61
N LEU A 585 17.82 20.21 20.63
CA LEU A 585 17.27 21.45 20.14
C LEU A 585 16.06 21.16 19.25
N SER A 586 14.97 21.89 19.43
CA SER A 586 13.71 21.64 18.71
C SER A 586 13.70 22.26 17.33
N HIS A 587 13.33 21.48 16.33
CA HIS A 587 13.28 21.89 14.93
C HIS A 587 12.19 22.95 14.62
N CYS A 588 11.18 23.10 15.48
CA CYS A 588 10.09 24.06 15.25
C CYS A 588 10.50 25.53 15.45
N CYS A 589 11.56 25.79 16.21
CA CYS A 589 12.07 27.13 16.50
C CYS A 589 13.57 27.26 16.34
N ASN A 590 14.30 26.17 16.12
CA ASN A 590 15.75 26.11 15.90
C ASN A 590 16.53 27.09 16.81
N PRO A 591 16.50 26.92 18.15
CA PRO A 591 17.12 27.89 19.05
C PRO A 591 18.63 27.97 18.83
N VAL A 592 19.18 29.18 18.86
CA VAL A 592 20.62 29.44 18.75
C VAL A 592 21.12 30.21 19.96
N PRO A 593 22.44 30.16 20.28
CA PRO A 593 23.01 30.89 21.38
C PRO A 593 22.66 32.39 21.33
N GLY A 594 22.15 32.90 22.47
CA GLY A 594 21.57 34.25 22.59
C GLY A 594 20.03 34.25 22.68
N ASP A 595 19.35 33.22 22.23
CA ASP A 595 17.89 33.08 22.44
C ASP A 595 17.59 32.77 23.90
N LYS A 596 16.45 33.25 24.39
CA LYS A 596 15.87 32.81 25.66
C LYS A 596 15.25 31.41 25.43
N ILE A 597 15.76 30.41 26.16
CA ILE A 597 15.38 29.02 25.95
C ILE A 597 14.68 28.41 27.16
N VAL A 598 13.85 27.42 26.93
CA VAL A 598 13.16 26.61 27.91
C VAL A 598 13.24 25.13 27.52
N GLY A 599 13.47 24.26 28.49
CA GLY A 599 13.49 22.83 28.29
C GLY A 599 12.10 22.21 28.52
N TYR A 600 11.70 21.27 27.70
CA TYR A 600 10.50 20.45 27.89
C TYR A 600 10.86 19.00 28.06
N VAL A 601 10.49 18.40 29.17
CA VAL A 601 10.77 16.99 29.50
C VAL A 601 9.83 16.06 28.74
N SER A 602 10.36 15.33 27.76
CA SER A 602 9.60 14.36 26.94
C SER A 602 9.65 12.96 27.56
N ARG A 603 8.53 12.24 27.62
CA ARG A 603 8.47 10.85 28.11
C ARG A 603 9.36 9.95 27.25
N GLY A 604 10.48 9.46 27.85
CA GLY A 604 11.40 8.50 27.20
C GLY A 604 12.32 9.07 26.11
N ARG A 605 12.36 10.42 25.86
CA ARG A 605 13.17 11.03 24.80
C ARG A 605 14.13 12.13 25.26
N GLY A 606 14.24 12.36 26.56
CA GLY A 606 15.08 13.41 27.13
C GLY A 606 14.39 14.79 27.12
N VAL A 607 15.19 15.88 27.11
CA VAL A 607 14.71 17.25 27.16
C VAL A 607 14.80 17.90 25.77
N SER A 608 13.67 18.40 25.28
CA SER A 608 13.60 19.20 24.05
C SER A 608 13.68 20.68 24.40
N VAL A 609 14.64 21.39 23.83
CA VAL A 609 14.87 22.82 24.11
C VAL A 609 14.21 23.67 23.03
N HIS A 610 13.37 24.60 23.45
CA HIS A 610 12.65 25.56 22.60
C HIS A 610 13.02 26.99 22.94
N CYS A 611 12.80 27.93 22.01
CA CYS A 611 12.74 29.34 22.35
C CYS A 611 11.52 29.61 23.23
N VAL A 612 11.63 30.49 24.21
CA VAL A 612 10.52 30.87 25.12
C VAL A 612 9.30 31.38 24.35
N ASP A 613 9.52 32.11 23.25
CA ASP A 613 8.47 32.70 22.41
C ASP A 613 7.90 31.71 21.37
N CYS A 614 8.33 30.47 21.35
CA CYS A 614 7.85 29.49 20.39
C CYS A 614 6.34 29.19 20.59
N PRO A 615 5.51 29.26 19.53
CA PRO A 615 4.06 29.02 19.62
C PRO A 615 3.72 27.63 20.23
N ASN A 616 4.57 26.63 20.02
CA ASN A 616 4.36 25.30 20.56
C ASN A 616 4.52 25.24 22.08
N VAL A 617 5.34 26.11 22.66
CA VAL A 617 5.55 26.15 24.13
C VAL A 617 4.27 26.55 24.86
N LYS A 618 3.44 27.41 24.26
CA LYS A 618 2.15 27.84 24.83
C LYS A 618 1.15 26.68 25.02
N ASN A 619 1.30 25.60 24.25
CA ASN A 619 0.41 24.46 24.27
C ASN A 619 1.01 23.26 25.05
N MET A 620 2.17 23.43 25.70
CA MET A 620 2.85 22.40 26.48
C MET A 620 2.39 22.39 27.93
N GLU A 621 2.46 21.22 28.58
CA GLU A 621 2.12 21.05 30.00
C GLU A 621 3.11 21.86 30.86
N PRO A 622 2.67 22.85 31.66
CA PRO A 622 3.57 23.73 32.42
C PRO A 622 4.46 22.99 33.43
N GLU A 623 3.94 21.89 33.97
CA GLU A 623 4.65 21.04 34.98
C GLU A 623 5.89 20.32 34.41
N ARG A 624 6.03 20.28 33.08
CA ARG A 624 7.14 19.63 32.37
C ARG A 624 8.12 20.61 31.75
N LEU A 625 7.89 21.90 31.94
CA LEU A 625 8.81 22.95 31.53
C LEU A 625 9.88 23.14 32.59
N ILE A 626 11.14 23.16 32.19
CA ILE A 626 12.32 23.32 33.07
C ILE A 626 13.18 24.47 32.55
N GLU A 627 13.87 25.13 33.47
CA GLU A 627 14.79 26.23 33.15
C GLU A 627 16.01 25.68 32.41
N ALA A 628 16.28 26.24 31.21
CA ALA A 628 17.43 25.93 30.38
C ALA A 628 18.23 27.19 30.08
N LYS A 629 19.55 27.11 30.04
CA LYS A 629 20.45 28.21 29.72
C LYS A 629 21.54 27.75 28.77
N TRP A 630 22.02 28.64 27.95
CA TRP A 630 23.19 28.37 27.11
C TRP A 630 24.46 28.32 27.98
N ASP A 631 25.40 27.48 27.57
CA ASP A 631 26.74 27.41 28.19
C ASP A 631 27.59 28.56 27.67
N ASP A 632 28.42 29.18 28.52
CA ASP A 632 29.27 30.32 28.18
C ASP A 632 30.41 29.95 27.18
N VAL A 633 30.69 28.65 26.99
CA VAL A 633 31.78 28.15 26.13
C VAL A 633 31.22 27.29 25.00
N ILE A 634 30.64 27.92 24.01
CA ILE A 634 30.09 27.22 22.83
C ILE A 634 30.98 27.46 21.62
N SER A 635 31.56 26.40 21.04
CA SER A 635 32.41 26.44 19.83
C SER A 635 31.78 25.82 18.57
N GLN A 636 30.52 25.35 18.65
CA GLN A 636 29.83 24.70 17.54
C GLN A 636 28.89 25.66 16.79
N ASN A 637 28.58 25.32 15.51
CA ASN A 637 27.60 26.03 14.71
C ASN A 637 26.20 25.46 14.95
N PHE A 638 25.18 26.33 14.83
CA PHE A 638 23.76 26.00 14.99
C PHE A 638 22.99 26.30 13.72
N LEU A 639 21.91 25.57 13.47
CA LEU A 639 21.07 25.81 12.30
C LEU A 639 20.00 26.85 12.61
N ALA A 640 19.94 27.93 11.82
CA ALA A 640 18.87 28.92 11.83
C ALA A 640 18.13 28.87 10.49
N SER A 641 16.81 29.07 10.52
CA SER A 641 15.99 29.19 9.31
C SER A 641 15.47 30.61 9.19
N LEU A 642 15.65 31.23 8.01
CA LEU A 642 15.10 32.52 7.68
C LEU A 642 14.10 32.39 6.54
N LYS A 643 12.94 33.04 6.69
CA LYS A 643 11.94 33.23 5.65
C LYS A 643 11.99 34.63 5.12
N ILE A 644 12.18 34.78 3.83
CA ILE A 644 12.36 36.02 3.12
C ILE A 644 11.18 36.20 2.16
N TYR A 645 10.39 37.22 2.37
CA TYR A 645 9.31 37.60 1.46
C TYR A 645 9.81 38.69 0.53
N CYS A 646 9.72 38.48 -0.77
CA CYS A 646 10.28 39.37 -1.78
C CYS A 646 9.41 39.43 -3.04
N GLU A 647 9.64 40.42 -3.89
CA GLU A 647 9.06 40.48 -5.22
C GLU A 647 9.65 39.35 -6.09
N ASN A 648 8.82 38.70 -6.89
CA ASN A 648 9.26 37.61 -7.78
C ASN A 648 10.00 38.17 -9.00
N LYS A 649 11.26 38.56 -8.82
CA LYS A 649 12.15 39.06 -9.89
C LYS A 649 13.23 38.04 -10.21
N GLY A 650 13.60 37.94 -11.50
CA GLY A 650 14.72 37.11 -11.92
C GLY A 650 16.01 37.48 -11.21
N GLY A 651 16.70 36.49 -10.58
CA GLY A 651 17.98 36.71 -9.89
C GLY A 651 17.87 36.99 -8.39
N ILE A 652 16.69 37.15 -7.79
CA ILE A 652 16.54 37.49 -6.35
C ILE A 652 17.16 36.42 -5.44
N LEU A 653 16.99 35.11 -5.77
CA LEU A 653 17.62 34.03 -5.03
C LEU A 653 19.15 34.11 -5.08
N ALA A 654 19.71 34.45 -6.23
CA ALA A 654 21.16 34.65 -6.39
C ALA A 654 21.66 35.86 -5.56
N ALA A 655 20.91 36.96 -5.54
CA ALA A 655 21.26 38.13 -4.73
C ALA A 655 21.24 37.80 -3.22
N VAL A 656 20.21 37.10 -2.74
CA VAL A 656 20.09 36.64 -1.35
C VAL A 656 21.27 35.75 -0.96
N THR A 657 21.55 34.74 -1.77
CA THR A 657 22.63 33.78 -1.48
C THR A 657 24.01 34.43 -1.55
N THR A 658 24.22 35.41 -2.46
CA THR A 658 25.47 36.18 -2.57
C THR A 658 25.72 37.01 -1.33
N ILE A 659 24.70 37.72 -0.80
CA ILE A 659 24.82 38.51 0.43
C ILE A 659 25.23 37.61 1.60
N ILE A 660 24.59 36.45 1.77
CA ILE A 660 24.87 35.52 2.86
C ILE A 660 26.28 34.93 2.72
N SER A 661 26.68 34.57 1.51
CA SER A 661 28.05 34.09 1.22
C SER A 661 29.12 35.11 1.51
N ASN A 662 28.89 36.41 1.18
CA ASN A 662 29.81 37.48 1.47
C ASN A 662 30.02 37.73 2.98
N MET A 663 29.05 37.29 3.80
CA MET A 663 29.17 37.29 5.27
C MET A 663 29.92 36.05 5.82
N LYS A 664 30.39 35.17 4.95
CA LYS A 664 31.08 33.92 5.29
C LYS A 664 30.22 32.99 6.16
N ILE A 665 28.91 32.99 5.94
CA ILE A 665 27.94 32.13 6.62
C ILE A 665 27.59 31.00 5.66
N SER A 666 27.68 29.73 6.15
CA SER A 666 27.34 28.56 5.37
C SER A 666 25.82 28.42 5.19
N ILE A 667 25.40 28.22 3.95
CA ILE A 667 24.01 27.89 3.61
C ILE A 667 23.92 26.38 3.49
N THR A 668 23.08 25.73 4.30
CA THR A 668 22.85 24.28 4.28
C THR A 668 21.67 23.89 3.39
N GLY A 669 20.78 24.85 3.10
CA GLY A 669 19.64 24.63 2.20
C GLY A 669 18.98 25.97 1.84
N ALA A 670 18.45 26.05 0.60
CA ALA A 670 17.64 27.16 0.16
C ALA A 670 16.45 26.63 -0.67
N PHE A 671 15.25 27.11 -0.35
CA PHE A 671 14.01 26.75 -1.04
C PHE A 671 13.31 28.06 -1.45
N ALA A 672 12.90 28.15 -2.70
CA ALA A 672 12.16 29.30 -3.20
C ALA A 672 10.81 28.85 -3.76
N ARG A 673 9.76 29.53 -3.38
CA ARG A 673 8.40 29.32 -3.89
C ARG A 673 7.86 30.65 -4.39
N SER A 674 7.48 30.72 -5.66
CA SER A 674 6.86 31.89 -6.25
C SER A 674 5.35 31.75 -6.31
N ASP A 675 4.65 32.82 -6.03
CA ASP A 675 3.23 32.99 -6.25
C ASP A 675 3.03 33.89 -7.46
N ASN A 676 2.58 33.34 -8.56
CA ASN A 676 2.40 34.09 -9.81
C ASN A 676 1.18 35.00 -9.77
N ASP A 677 0.21 34.79 -8.89
CA ASP A 677 -1.02 35.57 -8.78
C ASP A 677 -0.75 36.89 -8.03
N THR A 678 0.14 36.84 -7.05
CA THR A 678 0.51 38.01 -6.23
C THR A 678 1.80 38.69 -6.70
N GLY A 679 2.56 38.09 -7.60
CA GLY A 679 3.86 38.58 -8.04
C GLY A 679 4.95 38.57 -6.95
N THR A 680 4.75 37.77 -5.88
CA THR A 680 5.66 37.66 -4.74
C THR A 680 6.35 36.28 -4.72
N ALA A 681 7.47 36.19 -3.98
CA ALA A 681 8.16 34.95 -3.72
C ALA A 681 8.51 34.79 -2.23
N GLU A 682 8.40 33.59 -1.71
CA GLU A 682 8.89 33.20 -0.40
C GLU A 682 10.18 32.38 -0.58
N ILE A 683 11.28 32.86 0.00
CA ILE A 683 12.57 32.18 0.00
C ILE A 683 12.88 31.75 1.42
N THR A 684 13.00 30.44 1.66
CA THR A 684 13.44 29.91 2.95
C THR A 684 14.91 29.50 2.83
N VAL A 685 15.77 30.05 3.69
CA VAL A 685 17.21 29.76 3.73
C VAL A 685 17.58 29.20 5.08
N MET A 686 18.30 28.07 5.07
CA MET A 686 18.86 27.42 6.28
C MET A 686 20.34 27.78 6.39
N LEU A 687 20.73 28.36 7.52
CA LEU A 687 22.06 28.93 7.79
C LEU A 687 22.74 28.21 8.94
N GLU A 688 24.06 28.07 8.87
CA GLU A 688 24.88 27.68 10.01
C GLU A 688 25.45 28.93 10.68
N VAL A 689 25.01 29.23 11.91
CA VAL A 689 25.37 30.44 12.68
C VAL A 689 25.87 30.11 14.07
N LYS A 690 26.61 30.98 14.69
CA LYS A 690 27.16 30.83 16.06
C LYS A 690 26.32 31.51 17.13
N SER A 691 25.58 32.58 16.79
CA SER A 691 24.79 33.37 17.73
C SER A 691 23.61 34.05 17.04
N THR A 692 22.69 34.57 17.85
CA THR A 692 21.59 35.45 17.41
C THR A 692 22.09 36.71 16.72
N ASP A 693 23.22 37.29 17.14
CA ASP A 693 23.79 38.49 16.53
C ASP A 693 24.10 38.30 15.04
N GLN A 694 24.67 37.12 14.69
CA GLN A 694 24.92 36.81 13.28
C GLN A 694 23.61 36.70 12.48
N VAL A 695 22.55 36.15 13.08
CA VAL A 695 21.24 36.06 12.42
C VAL A 695 20.65 37.44 12.19
N GLU A 696 20.73 38.32 13.19
CA GLU A 696 20.26 39.70 13.08
C GLU A 696 21.03 40.50 12.02
N ASP A 697 22.34 40.31 11.93
CA ASP A 697 23.18 41.00 10.93
C ASP A 697 22.81 40.50 9.50
N VAL A 698 22.49 39.22 9.33
CA VAL A 698 21.97 38.73 8.05
C VAL A 698 20.63 39.37 7.73
N ILE A 699 19.70 39.40 8.68
CA ILE A 699 18.38 40.04 8.50
C ILE A 699 18.53 41.50 8.10
N LYS A 700 19.37 42.26 8.82
CA LYS A 700 19.63 43.68 8.51
C LYS A 700 20.15 43.85 7.09
N LYS A 701 21.12 43.05 6.66
CA LYS A 701 21.68 43.12 5.29
C LYS A 701 20.69 42.67 4.22
N LEU A 702 19.89 41.66 4.46
CA LEU A 702 18.88 41.24 3.50
C LEU A 702 17.78 42.28 3.31
N LYS A 703 17.41 43.00 4.38
CA LYS A 703 16.45 44.11 4.30
C LYS A 703 16.99 45.37 3.55
N THR A 704 18.27 45.40 3.18
CA THR A 704 18.81 46.47 2.31
C THR A 704 18.54 46.20 0.82
N LEU A 705 18.12 45.03 0.44
CA LEU A 705 17.70 44.72 -0.93
C LEU A 705 16.34 45.34 -1.21
N PRO A 706 16.19 46.16 -2.28
CA PRO A 706 14.93 46.85 -2.56
C PRO A 706 13.77 45.89 -2.92
N GLU A 707 14.08 44.71 -3.37
CA GLU A 707 13.11 43.68 -3.72
C GLU A 707 12.63 42.85 -2.51
N VAL A 708 13.28 42.97 -1.35
CA VAL A 708 12.91 42.24 -0.13
C VAL A 708 11.85 43.04 0.64
N ILE A 709 10.68 42.44 0.80
CA ILE A 709 9.53 43.02 1.51
C ILE A 709 9.70 42.83 3.01
N ASP A 710 10.00 41.60 3.44
CA ASP A 710 10.24 41.34 4.86
C ASP A 710 11.10 40.05 5.04
N VAL A 711 11.72 39.93 6.22
CA VAL A 711 12.56 38.82 6.62
C VAL A 711 12.21 38.39 8.04
N HIS A 712 11.79 37.17 8.21
CA HIS A 712 11.45 36.57 9.49
C HIS A 712 12.34 35.35 9.79
N ARG A 713 12.50 35.08 11.07
CA ARG A 713 13.14 33.86 11.57
C ARG A 713 12.14 32.81 11.91
#